data_1b7e36cb6c46263d8b9d34524020169c
#
_entry.id   1b7e36cb6c46263d8b9d34524020169c
#
_cell.length_a   1.000
_cell.length_b   1.000
_cell.length_c   1.000
_cell.angle_alpha   90.00
_cell.angle_beta   90.00
_cell.angle_gamma   90.00
#
_symmetry.space_group_name_H-M   'P 1'
#
loop_
_entity.id
_entity.type
_entity.pdbx_description
1 polymer ?
#
loop_
_entity_poly.entity_id
_entity_poly.type
_entity_poly.pdbx_seq_one_letter_code
_entity_poly.pdbx_strand_id
1 'polypeptide(L)'
;MNTKEIIDRIFKDPSTKYELTEFESLGKPIHEILSIYPKTSTTGRDAGKTKYYLKSFIPFSSGNEEVQVFVEDGKSAPEEIVRQLWVYKLIHQYGYKDDEIDLEASVQFGTEVGTKAADIIVYTDNIKETPKIIVECKKPKRKDGIEQLRSYMNAKGAPVAVWSNGSDNIILYRPYPKDYDTLSDIPKRGQEPKDVLETKKTIFQLKQDFNFKKIIQDLEELVLADSGKDEFNEIFKLIFAKIWDEKEALDNRQGGTVEFTKALDSDITYDRINGLFKRACQEWSGIFRDNEDIELAKRHLQVCIGPIEGLRLMGSNLRIMDDAFEYLLPTEAKKKKGQFFTPRHVVEMCVRMLNPTQREYVMDPSCGSGGFLLHAMDWCYPANDNERRELRKHRYAAKYLWGIDFESRAAKTSRALMLIAGDGHTNIFGPDVSSLDPKTWYESASGQSLMHGLRQAKLTAVKIPENETLRDDDKAWEYFEELKFDVILANPPFAGEMKDRKMLVHYDLAKPALKRAGDDKAPKEERDVLFIERILKMLRPGGRAAIVLPQGKFNNSSLVFIREWILKKARLLAVVGLHPNTFKPHTGTKTSVLFVQKYTKQQLADIARVHDEVAKDCPAYEAEIQSLLDAESEVLEEAIPEAVADLISEIFSEPEAEDMTEDNGEEEAGDNETAELPSDEECLVQAEEKVDNLKVELSRVQQQLADFDKDVEVLKQQQQAEIDNISNTFDGTKRELSTRLNPIKAAHKKAMKELKVTQKEKIKQYNAEIKRLEKEIPNAERDLKLLTNRGKLELILADDDLIATLKERWIAAEVAKRLDYPIFMAVSKRGGKNNSGDYEYMLEDGHLVEDASGQPKVNQDLVNYDLTAKDLANAASIPDEQVCVTEAFVRFAQQQGFDFWRAE
;
A
#
# COMPACT_ATOMS: atom_id res chain seq x y z
N MET A 1 42.39 -33.76 1.60
CA MET A 1 40.99 -33.29 1.77
C MET A 1 40.07 -34.49 1.54
N ASN A 2 39.03 -34.63 2.33
CA ASN A 2 37.99 -35.67 2.16
C ASN A 2 36.91 -35.20 1.13
N THR A 3 35.98 -36.06 0.77
CA THR A 3 34.91 -35.77 -0.20
C THR A 3 34.12 -34.52 0.17
N LYS A 4 33.75 -34.34 1.44
CA LYS A 4 32.97 -33.19 1.91
C LYS A 4 33.74 -31.89 1.74
N GLU A 5 34.99 -31.85 2.20
CA GLU A 5 35.87 -30.68 2.05
C GLU A 5 36.10 -30.26 0.60
N ILE A 6 36.16 -31.21 -0.32
CA ILE A 6 36.29 -30.90 -1.74
C ILE A 6 34.99 -30.29 -2.30
N ILE A 7 33.86 -30.90 -1.99
CA ILE A 7 32.53 -30.41 -2.41
C ILE A 7 32.31 -28.99 -1.86
N ASP A 8 32.61 -28.75 -0.57
CA ASP A 8 32.49 -27.44 0.06
C ASP A 8 33.42 -26.39 -0.61
N ARG A 9 34.61 -26.77 -1.05
CA ARG A 9 35.52 -25.90 -1.83
C ARG A 9 35.01 -25.60 -3.24
N ILE A 10 34.43 -26.58 -3.91
CA ILE A 10 33.87 -26.40 -5.25
C ILE A 10 32.66 -25.47 -5.21
N PHE A 11 31.77 -25.64 -4.23
CA PHE A 11 30.49 -24.96 -4.15
C PHE A 11 30.41 -23.90 -3.04
N LYS A 12 31.38 -23.79 -2.14
CA LYS A 12 31.35 -22.87 -0.99
C LYS A 12 30.05 -22.94 -0.19
N ASP A 13 29.64 -24.09 0.21
CA ASP A 13 28.35 -24.43 0.82
C ASP A 13 27.30 -24.82 -0.23
N PRO A 14 27.28 -26.09 -0.65
CA PRO A 14 26.40 -26.56 -1.72
C PRO A 14 24.92 -26.54 -1.37
N SER A 15 24.53 -26.53 -0.09
CA SER A 15 23.14 -26.54 0.34
C SER A 15 22.48 -25.13 0.28
N THR A 16 23.25 -24.07 0.57
CA THR A 16 22.71 -22.71 0.68
C THR A 16 23.15 -21.78 -0.46
N LYS A 17 24.41 -21.85 -0.88
CA LYS A 17 24.95 -20.88 -1.83
C LYS A 17 24.84 -21.30 -3.30
N TYR A 18 24.77 -22.58 -3.57
CA TYR A 18 24.66 -23.13 -4.92
C TYR A 18 23.41 -23.98 -5.12
N GLU A 19 22.58 -24.10 -4.05
CA GLU A 19 21.20 -24.61 -4.11
C GLU A 19 21.10 -25.91 -4.93
N LEU A 20 21.91 -26.95 -4.62
CA LEU A 20 21.75 -28.26 -5.27
C LEU A 20 20.44 -28.95 -4.84
N THR A 21 19.35 -28.17 -4.81
CA THR A 21 18.04 -28.52 -4.27
C THR A 21 17.36 -29.64 -5.05
N GLU A 22 17.72 -29.84 -6.31
CA GLU A 22 17.21 -30.96 -7.12
C GLU A 22 17.54 -32.35 -6.51
N PHE A 23 18.58 -32.41 -5.68
CA PHE A 23 19.06 -33.66 -5.10
C PHE A 23 18.72 -33.86 -3.63
N GLU A 24 17.99 -32.93 -3.02
CA GLU A 24 17.50 -33.07 -1.62
C GLU A 24 16.56 -34.27 -1.48
N SER A 25 15.78 -34.56 -2.53
CA SER A 25 14.89 -35.74 -2.59
C SER A 25 15.61 -37.09 -2.45
N LEU A 26 16.94 -37.15 -2.58
CA LEU A 26 17.73 -38.37 -2.44
C LEU A 26 17.86 -38.84 -0.98
N GLY A 27 17.51 -38.01 0.00
CA GLY A 27 17.44 -38.36 1.41
C GLY A 27 18.80 -38.70 2.05
N LYS A 28 19.92 -38.42 1.37
CA LYS A 28 21.29 -38.60 1.87
C LYS A 28 22.13 -37.38 1.52
N PRO A 29 23.03 -36.96 2.42
CA PRO A 29 23.98 -35.90 2.10
C PRO A 29 24.84 -36.22 0.87
N ILE A 30 25.07 -35.24 0.01
CA ILE A 30 25.80 -35.40 -1.27
C ILE A 30 27.20 -36.02 -1.08
N HIS A 31 27.88 -35.67 0.00
CA HIS A 31 29.23 -36.21 0.31
C HIS A 31 29.23 -37.69 0.75
N GLU A 32 28.07 -38.23 1.09
CA GLU A 32 27.90 -39.67 1.32
C GLU A 32 27.50 -40.43 0.06
N ILE A 33 26.94 -39.74 -0.92
CA ILE A 33 26.58 -40.30 -2.22
C ILE A 33 27.82 -40.41 -3.10
N LEU A 34 28.62 -39.36 -3.17
CA LEU A 34 29.77 -39.24 -4.06
C LEU A 34 31.06 -39.72 -3.41
N SER A 35 32.00 -40.25 -4.20
CA SER A 35 33.33 -40.64 -3.76
C SER A 35 34.40 -39.85 -4.50
N ILE A 36 35.05 -38.87 -3.79
CA ILE A 36 36.15 -38.07 -4.33
C ILE A 36 37.45 -38.43 -3.63
N TYR A 37 38.49 -38.69 -4.37
CA TYR A 37 39.79 -39.09 -3.83
C TYR A 37 40.97 -38.44 -4.56
N PRO A 38 42.10 -38.24 -3.86
CA PRO A 38 43.29 -37.59 -4.43
C PRO A 38 44.13 -38.53 -5.28
N LYS A 39 44.76 -38.02 -6.34
CA LYS A 39 45.87 -38.64 -7.06
C LYS A 39 46.98 -37.61 -7.23
N THR A 40 48.19 -37.97 -6.81
CA THR A 40 49.37 -37.12 -6.97
C THR A 40 50.11 -37.54 -8.25
N SER A 41 50.32 -36.61 -9.16
CA SER A 41 51.05 -36.87 -10.37
C SER A 41 52.54 -37.02 -10.08
N THR A 42 53.13 -38.16 -10.50
CA THR A 42 54.56 -38.46 -10.31
C THR A 42 55.44 -38.10 -11.50
N THR A 43 54.86 -37.74 -12.64
CA THR A 43 55.57 -37.49 -13.89
C THR A 43 54.95 -36.28 -14.68
N GLY A 44 55.75 -35.65 -15.54
CA GLY A 44 55.34 -34.61 -16.46
C GLY A 44 55.25 -33.20 -15.82
N ARG A 45 54.56 -32.24 -16.51
CA ARG A 45 54.44 -30.82 -16.09
C ARG A 45 53.66 -30.64 -14.78
N ASP A 46 52.92 -31.66 -14.34
CA ASP A 46 52.10 -31.64 -13.14
C ASP A 46 52.72 -32.47 -12.02
N ALA A 47 53.99 -32.86 -12.11
CA ALA A 47 54.69 -33.62 -11.05
C ALA A 47 54.60 -32.88 -9.73
N GLY A 48 54.13 -33.53 -8.67
CA GLY A 48 53.98 -32.98 -7.33
C GLY A 48 52.60 -32.30 -7.07
N LYS A 49 51.74 -32.12 -8.11
CA LYS A 49 50.40 -31.57 -7.94
C LYS A 49 49.42 -32.67 -7.56
N THR A 50 48.59 -32.39 -6.54
CA THR A 50 47.48 -33.26 -6.17
C THR A 50 46.24 -32.90 -6.95
N LYS A 51 45.69 -33.84 -7.68
CA LYS A 51 44.40 -33.73 -8.42
C LYS A 51 43.38 -34.61 -7.71
N TYR A 52 42.12 -34.16 -7.71
CA TYR A 52 41.05 -34.88 -7.06
C TYR A 52 40.09 -35.43 -8.12
N TYR A 53 39.80 -36.71 -8.04
CA TYR A 53 38.99 -37.46 -9.01
C TYR A 53 37.71 -37.92 -8.33
N LEU A 54 36.60 -37.74 -9.02
CA LEU A 54 35.28 -38.27 -8.67
C LEU A 54 35.13 -39.66 -9.35
N LYS A 55 34.84 -40.68 -8.55
CA LYS A 55 34.51 -42.00 -9.05
C LYS A 55 33.12 -41.95 -9.74
N SER A 56 33.04 -42.40 -10.96
CA SER A 56 31.78 -42.48 -11.69
C SER A 56 30.97 -43.73 -11.25
N PHE A 57 29.63 -43.57 -11.19
CA PHE A 57 28.74 -44.70 -10.90
C PHE A 57 28.69 -45.72 -12.06
N ILE A 58 28.90 -45.24 -13.27
CA ILE A 58 28.99 -46.07 -14.49
C ILE A 58 30.17 -45.57 -15.33
N PRO A 59 30.81 -46.47 -16.13
CA PRO A 59 31.90 -46.05 -17.01
C PRO A 59 31.45 -44.99 -18.03
N PHE A 60 32.29 -44.04 -18.35
CA PHE A 60 32.12 -43.13 -19.47
C PHE A 60 32.24 -43.89 -20.82
N SER A 61 31.64 -43.35 -21.87
CA SER A 61 31.76 -43.95 -23.21
C SER A 61 33.22 -44.07 -23.69
N SER A 62 34.13 -43.31 -23.12
CA SER A 62 35.56 -43.44 -23.31
C SER A 62 36.20 -44.61 -22.58
N GLY A 63 35.48 -45.33 -21.75
CA GLY A 63 35.97 -46.40 -20.86
C GLY A 63 36.57 -45.93 -19.54
N ASN A 64 36.59 -44.62 -19.26
CA ASN A 64 37.08 -44.08 -18.00
C ASN A 64 36.03 -44.35 -16.89
N GLU A 65 36.50 -44.68 -15.68
CA GLU A 65 35.68 -44.90 -14.49
C GLU A 65 35.75 -43.74 -13.50
N GLU A 66 36.44 -42.67 -13.86
CA GLU A 66 36.65 -41.50 -12.99
C GLU A 66 36.88 -40.24 -13.81
N VAL A 67 36.56 -39.08 -13.20
CA VAL A 67 36.77 -37.78 -13.81
C VAL A 67 37.42 -36.80 -12.81
N GLN A 68 38.36 -35.98 -13.30
CA GLN A 68 38.98 -34.95 -12.48
C GLN A 68 37.99 -33.84 -12.19
N VAL A 69 37.70 -33.55 -10.89
CA VAL A 69 36.76 -32.53 -10.46
C VAL A 69 37.38 -31.32 -9.81
N PHE A 70 38.62 -31.46 -9.24
CA PHE A 70 39.27 -30.35 -8.56
C PHE A 70 40.80 -30.45 -8.59
N VAL A 71 41.44 -29.26 -8.60
CA VAL A 71 42.93 -29.12 -8.49
C VAL A 71 43.18 -27.94 -7.55
N GLU A 72 44.10 -28.07 -6.59
CA GLU A 72 44.34 -27.05 -5.54
C GLU A 72 44.65 -25.65 -6.05
N ASP A 73 45.32 -25.53 -7.21
CA ASP A 73 45.75 -24.25 -7.81
C ASP A 73 44.86 -23.74 -8.93
N GLY A 74 43.59 -24.26 -9.09
CA GLY A 74 42.86 -23.79 -10.23
C GLY A 74 41.49 -24.37 -10.54
N LYS A 75 41.33 -25.10 -11.61
CA LYS A 75 40.01 -25.38 -12.19
C LYS A 75 39.23 -26.44 -11.42
N SER A 76 37.93 -26.12 -11.15
CA SER A 76 36.95 -27.11 -10.70
C SER A 76 35.99 -27.44 -11.83
N ALA A 77 35.37 -28.62 -11.76
CA ALA A 77 34.34 -29.07 -12.70
C ALA A 77 33.03 -29.37 -11.92
N PRO A 78 32.31 -28.35 -11.50
CA PRO A 78 31.06 -28.55 -10.74
C PRO A 78 29.97 -29.24 -11.54
N GLU A 79 29.95 -29.15 -12.86
CA GLU A 79 29.04 -29.87 -13.74
C GLU A 79 29.18 -31.40 -13.62
N GLU A 80 30.35 -31.92 -13.30
CA GLU A 80 30.57 -33.35 -13.09
C GLU A 80 29.90 -33.86 -11.81
N ILE A 81 29.85 -33.00 -10.78
CA ILE A 81 29.11 -33.30 -9.56
C ILE A 81 27.62 -33.44 -9.89
N VAL A 82 27.06 -32.47 -10.62
CA VAL A 82 25.64 -32.47 -11.04
C VAL A 82 25.36 -33.73 -11.91
N ARG A 83 26.26 -34.06 -12.85
CA ARG A 83 26.13 -35.24 -13.69
C ARG A 83 26.06 -36.52 -12.88
N GLN A 84 26.99 -36.76 -11.97
CA GLN A 84 27.02 -38.00 -11.18
C GLN A 84 25.81 -38.07 -10.20
N LEU A 85 25.35 -36.96 -9.67
CA LEU A 85 24.14 -36.94 -8.87
C LEU A 85 22.88 -37.28 -9.69
N TRP A 86 22.81 -36.84 -10.96
CA TRP A 86 21.78 -37.29 -11.90
C TRP A 86 21.85 -38.78 -12.21
N VAL A 87 23.03 -39.32 -12.41
CA VAL A 87 23.19 -40.77 -12.59
C VAL A 87 22.68 -41.52 -11.36
N TYR A 88 23.08 -41.11 -10.18
CA TYR A 88 22.61 -41.71 -8.94
C TYR A 88 21.07 -41.62 -8.81
N LYS A 89 20.48 -40.45 -9.13
CA LYS A 89 19.04 -40.22 -9.10
C LYS A 89 18.31 -41.13 -10.11
N LEU A 90 18.81 -41.26 -11.33
CA LEU A 90 18.25 -42.12 -12.36
C LEU A 90 18.21 -43.61 -11.94
N ILE A 91 19.29 -44.07 -11.31
CA ILE A 91 19.39 -45.48 -10.85
C ILE A 91 18.48 -45.70 -9.62
N HIS A 92 18.61 -44.87 -8.56
CA HIS A 92 17.99 -45.15 -7.26
C HIS A 92 16.57 -44.62 -7.09
N GLN A 93 16.22 -43.54 -7.75
CA GLN A 93 14.91 -42.95 -7.63
C GLN A 93 13.98 -43.31 -8.80
N TYR A 94 14.52 -43.36 -10.03
CA TYR A 94 13.75 -43.67 -11.24
C TYR A 94 13.85 -45.15 -11.69
N GLY A 95 14.78 -45.91 -11.13
CA GLY A 95 14.86 -47.34 -11.30
C GLY A 95 15.50 -47.80 -12.60
N TYR A 96 16.20 -46.91 -13.33
CA TYR A 96 16.99 -47.31 -14.52
C TYR A 96 18.20 -48.12 -14.13
N LYS A 97 18.59 -49.04 -14.96
CA LYS A 97 19.76 -49.87 -14.73
C LYS A 97 21.03 -49.20 -15.27
N ASP A 98 22.16 -49.52 -14.66
CA ASP A 98 23.48 -49.03 -15.06
C ASP A 98 23.83 -49.40 -16.53
N ASP A 99 23.39 -50.57 -17.00
CA ASP A 99 23.59 -51.04 -18.38
C ASP A 99 22.64 -50.36 -19.40
N GLU A 100 21.65 -49.56 -18.94
CA GLU A 100 20.72 -48.76 -19.74
C GLU A 100 21.14 -47.29 -19.91
N ILE A 101 22.29 -46.89 -19.29
CA ILE A 101 22.74 -45.49 -19.26
C ILE A 101 24.12 -45.38 -19.93
N ASP A 102 24.32 -44.31 -20.72
CA ASP A 102 25.62 -43.92 -21.25
C ASP A 102 26.01 -42.51 -20.80
N LEU A 103 27.31 -42.32 -20.53
CA LEU A 103 27.90 -41.01 -20.21
C LEU A 103 28.76 -40.50 -21.36
N GLU A 104 28.66 -39.22 -21.69
CA GLU A 104 29.39 -38.58 -22.78
C GLU A 104 29.24 -39.30 -24.13
N ALA A 105 28.03 -39.75 -24.40
CA ALA A 105 27.75 -40.47 -25.65
C ALA A 105 27.74 -39.51 -26.85
N SER A 106 28.48 -39.83 -27.89
CA SER A 106 28.56 -38.99 -29.11
C SER A 106 27.20 -38.79 -29.77
N VAL A 107 26.89 -37.54 -30.18
CA VAL A 107 25.69 -37.20 -30.92
C VAL A 107 26.06 -36.88 -32.35
N GLN A 108 25.48 -37.63 -33.31
CA GLN A 108 25.71 -37.47 -34.73
C GLN A 108 24.65 -36.53 -35.33
N PHE A 109 25.07 -35.48 -36.03
CA PHE A 109 24.22 -34.55 -36.73
C PHE A 109 24.35 -34.72 -38.25
N GLY A 110 23.38 -35.41 -38.87
CA GLY A 110 23.38 -35.69 -40.29
C GLY A 110 24.58 -36.54 -40.71
N THR A 111 25.31 -36.12 -41.77
CA THR A 111 26.51 -36.79 -42.27
C THR A 111 27.81 -36.37 -41.58
N GLU A 112 27.76 -35.31 -40.74
CA GLU A 112 28.94 -34.91 -39.98
C GLU A 112 28.98 -35.65 -38.64
N VAL A 113 30.07 -36.37 -38.40
CA VAL A 113 30.35 -36.93 -37.08
C VAL A 113 30.76 -35.77 -36.17
N GLY A 114 29.76 -35.21 -35.44
CA GLY A 114 29.98 -34.11 -34.53
C GLY A 114 30.86 -34.52 -33.36
N THR A 115 31.73 -33.59 -32.92
CA THR A 115 32.56 -33.75 -31.72
C THR A 115 31.79 -33.44 -30.41
N LYS A 116 30.46 -33.30 -30.49
CA LYS A 116 29.59 -33.02 -29.34
C LYS A 116 29.04 -34.28 -28.75
N ALA A 117 29.09 -34.43 -27.44
CA ALA A 117 28.51 -35.54 -26.70
C ALA A 117 27.42 -35.02 -25.74
N ALA A 118 26.36 -35.80 -25.56
CA ALA A 118 25.38 -35.57 -24.52
C ALA A 118 25.90 -36.07 -23.18
N ASP A 119 25.63 -35.33 -22.11
CA ASP A 119 26.16 -35.67 -20.80
C ASP A 119 25.69 -37.04 -20.31
N ILE A 120 24.37 -37.31 -20.39
CA ILE A 120 23.78 -38.63 -20.05
C ILE A 120 22.73 -38.96 -21.09
N ILE A 121 22.74 -40.22 -21.54
CA ILE A 121 21.65 -40.79 -22.34
C ILE A 121 21.12 -42.02 -21.63
N VAL A 122 19.80 -42.08 -21.40
CA VAL A 122 19.11 -43.27 -20.90
C VAL A 122 18.37 -43.92 -22.04
N TYR A 123 18.49 -45.21 -22.16
CA TYR A 123 17.88 -46.01 -23.22
C TYR A 123 16.70 -46.82 -22.68
N THR A 124 15.87 -47.31 -23.58
CA THR A 124 14.72 -48.19 -23.26
C THR A 124 15.14 -49.54 -22.70
N ASP A 125 16.30 -49.99 -23.08
CA ASP A 125 16.88 -51.30 -22.72
C ASP A 125 18.42 -51.28 -22.79
N ASN A 126 19.02 -52.42 -22.45
CA ASN A 126 20.49 -52.60 -22.44
C ASN A 126 21.10 -52.82 -23.83
N ILE A 127 20.29 -52.89 -24.90
CA ILE A 127 20.80 -52.97 -26.30
C ILE A 127 21.27 -51.56 -26.73
N LYS A 128 20.74 -50.51 -26.09
CA LYS A 128 21.12 -49.10 -26.28
C LYS A 128 20.87 -48.57 -27.70
N GLU A 129 19.84 -49.05 -28.35
CA GLU A 129 19.44 -48.58 -29.69
C GLU A 129 18.45 -47.42 -29.65
N THR A 130 17.51 -47.41 -28.65
CA THR A 130 16.42 -46.44 -28.56
C THR A 130 16.60 -45.54 -27.37
N PRO A 131 17.07 -44.28 -27.57
CA PRO A 131 17.17 -43.29 -26.50
C PRO A 131 15.80 -42.93 -25.96
N LYS A 132 15.65 -42.90 -24.63
CA LYS A 132 14.44 -42.54 -23.90
C LYS A 132 14.53 -41.17 -23.26
N ILE A 133 15.65 -40.89 -22.58
CA ILE A 133 15.90 -39.62 -21.90
C ILE A 133 17.31 -39.13 -22.22
N ILE A 134 17.46 -37.83 -22.45
CA ILE A 134 18.76 -37.16 -22.52
C ILE A 134 18.85 -36.17 -21.36
N VAL A 135 19.96 -36.18 -20.64
CA VAL A 135 20.20 -35.16 -19.59
C VAL A 135 21.43 -34.34 -19.97
N GLU A 136 21.28 -33.04 -19.96
CA GLU A 136 22.35 -32.04 -20.14
C GLU A 136 22.61 -31.36 -18.82
N CYS A 137 23.81 -31.52 -18.29
CA CYS A 137 24.18 -30.96 -16.99
C CYS A 137 24.97 -29.67 -17.15
N LYS A 138 24.70 -28.71 -16.38
CA LYS A 138 25.43 -27.45 -16.33
C LYS A 138 25.92 -27.19 -14.91
N LYS A 139 26.97 -26.38 -14.78
CA LYS A 139 27.38 -25.89 -13.47
C LYS A 139 26.33 -24.93 -12.89
N PRO A 140 26.21 -24.86 -11.57
CA PRO A 140 25.29 -23.99 -10.89
C PRO A 140 25.32 -22.55 -11.43
N LYS A 141 24.14 -21.91 -11.47
CA LYS A 141 23.88 -20.54 -11.98
C LYS A 141 24.01 -20.35 -13.51
N ARG A 142 24.39 -21.36 -14.29
CA ARG A 142 24.28 -21.25 -15.75
C ARG A 142 22.84 -21.52 -16.19
N LYS A 143 22.40 -20.78 -17.21
CA LYS A 143 21.05 -20.90 -17.81
C LYS A 143 21.10 -21.23 -19.31
N ASP A 144 22.27 -21.37 -19.89
CA ASP A 144 22.50 -21.71 -21.31
C ASP A 144 22.43 -23.21 -21.58
N GLY A 145 22.22 -23.59 -22.81
CA GLY A 145 22.30 -24.99 -23.27
C GLY A 145 20.96 -25.66 -23.61
N ILE A 146 19.83 -24.96 -23.43
CA ILE A 146 18.49 -25.50 -23.76
C ILE A 146 18.37 -25.78 -25.26
N GLU A 147 18.86 -24.89 -26.11
CA GLU A 147 18.86 -25.12 -27.58
C GLU A 147 19.78 -26.28 -27.99
N GLN A 148 20.89 -26.48 -27.27
CA GLN A 148 21.75 -27.62 -27.43
C GLN A 148 21.01 -28.92 -27.10
N LEU A 149 20.28 -28.94 -25.98
CA LEU A 149 19.45 -30.06 -25.53
C LEU A 149 18.37 -30.40 -26.57
N ARG A 150 17.65 -29.39 -27.09
CA ARG A 150 16.66 -29.56 -28.16
C ARG A 150 17.29 -30.18 -29.41
N SER A 151 18.50 -29.75 -29.76
CA SER A 151 19.25 -30.29 -30.88
C SER A 151 19.60 -31.76 -30.64
N TYR A 152 20.00 -32.16 -29.45
CA TYR A 152 20.29 -33.53 -29.08
C TYR A 152 19.04 -34.42 -29.12
N MET A 153 17.89 -33.91 -28.57
CA MET A 153 16.61 -34.63 -28.68
C MET A 153 16.23 -34.95 -30.13
N ASN A 154 16.41 -33.96 -31.01
CA ASN A 154 16.11 -34.17 -32.43
C ASN A 154 17.07 -35.16 -33.10
N ALA A 155 18.37 -35.04 -32.83
CA ALA A 155 19.38 -35.89 -33.47
C ALA A 155 19.30 -37.34 -32.99
N LYS A 156 19.03 -37.58 -31.71
CA LYS A 156 18.94 -38.92 -31.11
C LYS A 156 17.53 -39.51 -31.11
N GLY A 157 16.51 -38.70 -31.36
CA GLY A 157 15.12 -39.16 -31.34
C GLY A 157 14.52 -39.39 -29.94
N ALA A 158 15.19 -38.99 -28.88
CA ALA A 158 14.68 -39.13 -27.50
C ALA A 158 13.39 -38.35 -27.28
N PRO A 159 12.34 -38.97 -26.70
CA PRO A 159 11.08 -38.27 -26.40
C PRO A 159 11.19 -37.31 -25.19
N VAL A 160 12.12 -37.53 -24.26
CA VAL A 160 12.28 -36.73 -23.05
C VAL A 160 13.71 -36.21 -22.96
N ALA A 161 13.88 -34.97 -22.50
CA ALA A 161 15.20 -34.47 -22.15
C ALA A 161 15.14 -33.58 -20.90
N VAL A 162 16.23 -33.59 -20.15
CA VAL A 162 16.39 -32.81 -18.92
C VAL A 162 17.56 -31.87 -19.10
N TRP A 163 17.33 -30.58 -18.88
CA TRP A 163 18.36 -29.62 -18.64
C TRP A 163 18.46 -29.40 -17.13
N SER A 164 19.64 -29.46 -16.52
CA SER A 164 19.79 -29.24 -15.11
C SER A 164 21.11 -28.56 -14.74
N ASN A 165 21.09 -27.62 -13.85
CA ASN A 165 22.26 -26.99 -13.21
C ASN A 165 22.39 -27.38 -11.73
N GLY A 166 21.58 -28.36 -11.27
CA GLY A 166 21.58 -28.86 -9.91
C GLY A 166 20.59 -28.18 -8.98
N SER A 167 20.16 -26.94 -9.27
CA SER A 167 19.07 -26.24 -8.57
C SER A 167 17.84 -26.08 -9.44
N ASP A 168 18.05 -25.58 -10.65
CA ASP A 168 17.00 -25.46 -11.66
C ASP A 168 17.05 -26.69 -12.59
N ASN A 169 15.88 -27.20 -12.98
CA ASN A 169 15.75 -28.17 -14.05
C ASN A 169 14.60 -27.81 -15.00
N ILE A 170 14.75 -28.20 -16.25
CA ILE A 170 13.72 -28.10 -17.26
C ILE A 170 13.60 -29.48 -17.90
N ILE A 171 12.43 -30.09 -17.82
CA ILE A 171 12.16 -31.40 -18.42
C ILE A 171 11.34 -31.15 -19.67
N LEU A 172 11.97 -31.35 -20.84
CA LEU A 172 11.35 -31.23 -22.14
C LEU A 172 10.74 -32.58 -22.57
N TYR A 173 9.55 -32.51 -23.12
CA TYR A 173 8.89 -33.61 -23.78
C TYR A 173 8.64 -33.25 -25.23
N ARG A 174 8.89 -34.20 -26.11
CA ARG A 174 8.70 -34.06 -27.55
C ARG A 174 7.68 -35.08 -28.07
N PRO A 175 6.37 -34.74 -28.05
CA PRO A 175 5.32 -35.62 -28.56
C PRO A 175 5.43 -35.84 -30.06
N TYR A 176 5.84 -34.80 -30.80
CA TYR A 176 6.06 -34.84 -32.26
C TYR A 176 7.37 -34.14 -32.64
N PRO A 177 7.97 -34.45 -33.82
CA PRO A 177 9.15 -33.74 -34.29
C PRO A 177 8.95 -32.21 -34.31
N LYS A 178 9.88 -31.44 -33.64
CA LYS A 178 9.85 -30.00 -33.51
C LYS A 178 8.75 -29.45 -32.60
N ASP A 179 7.95 -30.26 -31.97
CA ASP A 179 6.98 -29.87 -30.97
C ASP A 179 7.55 -30.20 -29.57
N TYR A 180 7.68 -29.18 -28.70
CA TYR A 180 8.28 -29.32 -27.38
C TYR A 180 7.32 -28.85 -26.33
N ASP A 181 7.08 -29.70 -25.34
CA ASP A 181 6.33 -29.39 -24.12
C ASP A 181 7.22 -29.60 -22.89
N THR A 182 6.74 -29.34 -21.72
CA THR A 182 7.45 -29.57 -20.47
C THR A 182 6.73 -30.63 -19.63
N LEU A 183 7.50 -31.48 -18.95
CA LEU A 183 6.99 -32.42 -17.96
C LEU A 183 7.28 -31.91 -16.55
N SER A 184 6.45 -32.29 -15.61
CA SER A 184 6.68 -32.02 -14.18
C SER A 184 7.69 -32.96 -13.55
N ASP A 185 7.93 -34.15 -14.17
CA ASP A 185 8.89 -35.14 -13.74
C ASP A 185 9.32 -35.99 -14.93
N ILE A 186 10.36 -36.81 -14.78
CA ILE A 186 10.75 -37.79 -15.80
C ILE A 186 10.04 -39.12 -15.56
N PRO A 187 9.74 -39.90 -16.64
CA PRO A 187 9.15 -41.22 -16.49
C PRO A 187 10.12 -42.17 -15.78
N LYS A 188 9.62 -42.98 -14.85
CA LYS A 188 10.37 -44.08 -14.26
C LYS A 188 10.63 -45.15 -15.29
N ARG A 189 11.56 -46.05 -14.98
CA ARG A 189 11.78 -47.24 -15.82
C ARG A 189 10.48 -48.02 -16.01
N GLY A 190 10.10 -48.30 -17.26
CA GLY A 190 8.85 -48.97 -17.61
C GLY A 190 7.61 -48.05 -17.73
N GLN A 191 7.74 -46.77 -17.43
CA GLN A 191 6.69 -45.76 -17.67
C GLN A 191 6.92 -45.05 -19.00
N GLU A 192 5.85 -44.65 -19.65
CA GLU A 192 5.88 -43.75 -20.81
C GLU A 192 5.70 -42.28 -20.35
N PRO A 193 6.13 -41.27 -21.15
CA PRO A 193 5.93 -39.87 -20.82
C PRO A 193 4.47 -39.50 -20.51
N LYS A 194 3.49 -40.12 -21.18
CA LYS A 194 2.06 -39.97 -20.95
C LYS A 194 1.65 -40.38 -19.52
N ASP A 195 2.30 -41.43 -18.98
CA ASP A 195 1.97 -41.90 -17.61
C ASP A 195 2.35 -40.87 -16.55
N VAL A 196 3.37 -40.05 -16.80
CA VAL A 196 3.77 -38.95 -15.93
C VAL A 196 2.74 -37.82 -15.96
N LEU A 197 2.22 -37.52 -17.15
CA LEU A 197 1.19 -36.50 -17.34
C LEU A 197 -0.18 -36.88 -16.74
N GLU A 198 -0.51 -38.19 -16.80
CA GLU A 198 -1.76 -38.72 -16.28
C GLU A 198 -1.71 -39.01 -14.75
N THR A 199 -0.52 -39.10 -14.15
CA THR A 199 -0.37 -39.35 -12.72
C THR A 199 -0.70 -38.09 -11.93
N LYS A 200 -1.87 -38.08 -11.32
CA LYS A 200 -2.28 -36.99 -10.40
C LYS A 200 -1.40 -37.01 -9.16
N LYS A 201 -0.71 -35.87 -8.90
CA LYS A 201 0.03 -35.68 -7.66
C LYS A 201 -0.95 -35.48 -6.51
N THR A 202 -0.51 -35.84 -5.30
CA THR A 202 -1.23 -35.44 -4.09
C THR A 202 -0.67 -34.12 -3.58
N ILE A 203 -1.45 -33.39 -2.80
CA ILE A 203 -1.03 -32.11 -2.20
C ILE A 203 0.21 -32.27 -1.31
N PHE A 204 0.41 -33.47 -0.73
CA PHE A 204 1.59 -33.78 0.10
C PHE A 204 2.88 -34.00 -0.71
N GLN A 205 2.76 -34.19 -2.02
CA GLN A 205 3.89 -34.32 -2.94
C GLN A 205 4.30 -32.98 -3.58
N LEU A 206 3.55 -31.91 -3.32
CA LEU A 206 3.87 -30.58 -3.80
C LEU A 206 4.96 -29.95 -2.94
N LYS A 207 5.84 -29.18 -3.59
CA LYS A 207 6.97 -28.49 -2.95
C LYS A 207 6.45 -27.28 -2.15
N GLN A 208 6.88 -27.13 -0.89
CA GLN A 208 6.48 -26.05 0.01
C GLN A 208 7.53 -24.95 0.13
N ASP A 209 8.80 -25.26 -0.14
CA ASP A 209 9.89 -24.31 -0.09
C ASP A 209 10.25 -23.85 -1.50
N PHE A 210 9.98 -22.58 -1.81
CA PHE A 210 10.21 -21.98 -3.12
C PHE A 210 10.29 -20.46 -3.04
N ASN A 211 11.02 -19.84 -3.98
CA ASN A 211 11.06 -18.38 -4.12
C ASN A 211 9.85 -17.89 -4.92
N PHE A 212 8.78 -17.55 -4.23
CA PHE A 212 7.53 -17.16 -4.88
C PHE A 212 7.66 -15.85 -5.68
N LYS A 213 8.47 -14.91 -5.23
CA LYS A 213 8.74 -13.67 -5.98
C LYS A 213 9.35 -13.97 -7.36
N LYS A 214 10.32 -14.89 -7.42
CA LYS A 214 10.92 -15.32 -8.70
C LYS A 214 9.89 -15.99 -9.60
N ILE A 215 9.02 -16.82 -9.03
CA ILE A 215 7.94 -17.49 -9.78
C ILE A 215 6.97 -16.48 -10.37
N ILE A 216 6.61 -15.44 -9.60
CA ILE A 216 5.76 -14.36 -10.11
C ILE A 216 6.46 -13.62 -11.26
N GLN A 217 7.76 -13.33 -11.14
CA GLN A 217 8.52 -12.71 -12.23
C GLN A 217 8.55 -13.57 -13.49
N ASP A 218 8.79 -14.86 -13.33
CA ASP A 218 8.77 -15.81 -14.44
C ASP A 218 7.37 -15.89 -15.08
N LEU A 219 6.30 -15.84 -14.28
CA LEU A 219 4.92 -15.79 -14.78
C LEU A 219 4.59 -14.49 -15.49
N GLU A 220 5.04 -13.33 -14.99
CA GLU A 220 4.86 -12.05 -15.68
C GLU A 220 5.51 -12.08 -17.07
N GLU A 221 6.75 -12.55 -17.17
CA GLU A 221 7.43 -12.69 -18.47
C GLU A 221 6.67 -13.64 -19.41
N LEU A 222 6.15 -14.73 -18.87
CA LEU A 222 5.38 -15.71 -19.66
C LEU A 222 4.02 -15.15 -20.11
N VAL A 223 3.30 -14.45 -19.24
CA VAL A 223 2.00 -13.86 -19.56
C VAL A 223 2.15 -12.69 -20.54
N LEU A 224 3.18 -11.85 -20.38
CA LEU A 224 3.52 -10.76 -21.30
C LEU A 224 3.75 -11.23 -22.73
N ALA A 225 4.28 -12.44 -22.91
CA ALA A 225 4.50 -13.00 -24.22
C ALA A 225 3.19 -13.26 -25.00
N ASP A 226 2.04 -13.35 -24.30
CA ASP A 226 0.70 -13.38 -24.92
C ASP A 226 0.16 -11.95 -24.98
N SER A 227 0.57 -11.20 -26.01
CA SER A 227 0.41 -9.77 -26.13
C SER A 227 -1.03 -9.27 -25.94
N GLY A 228 -1.19 -8.23 -25.09
CA GLY A 228 -2.45 -7.50 -24.91
C GLY A 228 -3.32 -8.00 -23.76
N LYS A 229 -2.81 -8.90 -22.92
CA LYS A 229 -3.52 -9.36 -21.72
C LYS A 229 -3.11 -8.52 -20.49
N ASP A 230 -3.99 -8.42 -19.51
CA ASP A 230 -3.68 -7.84 -18.20
C ASP A 230 -2.93 -8.88 -17.37
N GLU A 231 -1.62 -8.72 -17.26
CA GLU A 231 -0.69 -9.63 -16.57
C GLU A 231 -1.14 -9.91 -15.16
N PHE A 232 -1.46 -8.86 -14.41
CA PHE A 232 -1.90 -8.96 -13.03
C PHE A 232 -3.16 -9.83 -12.91
N ASN A 233 -4.19 -9.58 -13.73
CA ASN A 233 -5.43 -10.33 -13.64
C ASN A 233 -5.24 -11.79 -14.06
N GLU A 234 -4.46 -12.08 -15.09
CA GLU A 234 -4.25 -13.45 -15.55
C GLU A 234 -3.44 -14.28 -14.54
N ILE A 235 -2.37 -13.73 -13.97
CA ILE A 235 -1.60 -14.38 -12.90
C ILE A 235 -2.50 -14.65 -11.70
N PHE A 236 -3.33 -13.67 -11.32
CA PHE A 236 -4.27 -13.82 -10.22
C PHE A 236 -5.29 -14.95 -10.46
N LYS A 237 -5.84 -15.07 -11.67
CA LYS A 237 -6.76 -16.15 -12.03
C LYS A 237 -6.09 -17.53 -11.87
N LEU A 238 -4.82 -17.65 -12.28
CA LEU A 238 -4.04 -18.89 -12.11
C LEU A 238 -3.80 -19.22 -10.63
N ILE A 239 -3.40 -18.23 -9.83
CA ILE A 239 -3.19 -18.39 -8.40
C ILE A 239 -4.50 -18.81 -7.71
N PHE A 240 -5.63 -18.18 -8.04
CA PHE A 240 -6.93 -18.52 -7.48
C PHE A 240 -7.37 -19.94 -7.84
N ALA A 241 -7.22 -20.34 -9.10
CA ALA A 241 -7.50 -21.70 -9.53
C ALA A 241 -6.65 -22.73 -8.77
N LYS A 242 -5.38 -22.40 -8.53
CA LYS A 242 -4.42 -23.23 -7.81
C LYS A 242 -4.80 -23.37 -6.33
N ILE A 243 -5.09 -22.25 -5.66
CA ILE A 243 -5.49 -22.26 -4.23
C ILE A 243 -6.79 -23.03 -4.03
N TRP A 244 -7.75 -22.85 -4.93
CA TRP A 244 -8.99 -23.61 -4.91
C TRP A 244 -8.76 -25.11 -5.02
N ASP A 245 -7.92 -25.51 -5.96
CA ASP A 245 -7.57 -26.91 -6.17
C ASP A 245 -6.93 -27.54 -4.92
N GLU A 246 -6.00 -26.82 -4.30
CA GLU A 246 -5.33 -27.25 -3.08
C GLU A 246 -6.30 -27.37 -1.90
N LYS A 247 -7.22 -26.40 -1.76
CA LYS A 247 -8.28 -26.44 -0.74
C LYS A 247 -9.18 -27.65 -0.94
N GLU A 248 -9.68 -27.88 -2.15
CA GLU A 248 -10.50 -29.04 -2.46
C GLU A 248 -9.77 -30.37 -2.26
N ALA A 249 -8.47 -30.40 -2.57
CA ALA A 249 -7.64 -31.60 -2.35
C ALA A 249 -7.51 -31.93 -0.86
N LEU A 250 -7.42 -30.91 0.01
CA LEU A 250 -7.35 -31.09 1.46
C LEU A 250 -8.71 -31.45 2.08
N ASP A 251 -9.78 -30.78 1.65
CA ASP A 251 -11.09 -30.86 2.32
C ASP A 251 -11.96 -32.01 1.82
N ASN A 252 -11.96 -32.27 0.50
CA ASN A 252 -13.03 -33.06 -0.12
C ASN A 252 -12.53 -34.24 -0.98
N ARG A 253 -11.25 -34.27 -1.41
CA ARG A 253 -10.77 -35.33 -2.32
C ARG A 253 -10.07 -36.44 -1.56
N GLN A 254 -10.55 -37.67 -1.81
CA GLN A 254 -9.91 -38.84 -1.25
C GLN A 254 -8.46 -38.97 -1.69
N GLY A 255 -7.53 -39.07 -0.73
CA GLY A 255 -6.08 -39.14 -0.99
C GLY A 255 -5.41 -37.78 -1.31
N GLY A 256 -6.13 -36.65 -1.24
CA GLY A 256 -5.59 -35.32 -1.43
C GLY A 256 -5.05 -35.03 -2.83
N THR A 257 -5.64 -35.61 -3.88
CA THR A 257 -5.18 -35.44 -5.27
C THR A 257 -5.46 -34.05 -5.80
N VAL A 258 -4.47 -33.43 -6.48
CA VAL A 258 -4.59 -32.12 -7.11
C VAL A 258 -4.97 -32.25 -8.59
N GLU A 259 -5.75 -31.29 -9.08
CA GLU A 259 -6.19 -31.22 -10.48
C GLU A 259 -5.51 -30.08 -11.24
N PHE A 260 -4.83 -29.17 -10.57
CA PHE A 260 -4.09 -28.07 -11.19
C PHE A 260 -2.79 -28.61 -11.81
N THR A 261 -2.94 -29.27 -12.93
CA THR A 261 -1.86 -29.90 -13.69
C THR A 261 -2.14 -29.74 -15.18
N LYS A 262 -1.09 -29.71 -15.98
CA LYS A 262 -1.25 -29.72 -17.42
C LYS A 262 -1.58 -31.15 -17.94
N ALA A 263 -2.34 -31.19 -19.02
CA ALA A 263 -2.58 -32.37 -19.82
C ALA A 263 -1.70 -32.30 -21.06
N LEU A 264 -1.65 -33.39 -21.81
CA LEU A 264 -0.98 -33.42 -23.13
C LEU A 264 -1.63 -32.45 -24.13
N ASP A 265 -2.94 -32.32 -24.05
CA ASP A 265 -3.75 -31.46 -24.89
C ASP A 265 -4.00 -30.10 -24.23
N SER A 266 -3.76 -29.03 -24.99
CA SER A 266 -3.96 -27.66 -24.48
C SER A 266 -5.43 -27.30 -24.25
N ASP A 267 -6.35 -27.94 -24.99
CA ASP A 267 -7.79 -27.72 -24.80
C ASP A 267 -8.24 -28.36 -23.48
N ILE A 268 -7.80 -29.57 -23.19
CA ILE A 268 -8.08 -30.28 -21.93
C ILE A 268 -7.45 -29.52 -20.75
N THR A 269 -6.23 -29.00 -20.93
CA THR A 269 -5.57 -28.19 -19.91
C THR A 269 -6.38 -26.92 -19.60
N TYR A 270 -6.79 -26.20 -20.65
CA TYR A 270 -7.57 -24.98 -20.51
C TYR A 270 -8.90 -25.25 -19.80
N ASP A 271 -9.67 -26.25 -20.25
CA ASP A 271 -10.98 -26.57 -19.67
C ASP A 271 -10.85 -26.95 -18.19
N ARG A 272 -9.80 -27.70 -17.83
CA ARG A 272 -9.50 -28.10 -16.46
C ARG A 272 -9.19 -26.88 -15.58
N ILE A 273 -8.24 -26.06 -15.98
CA ILE A 273 -7.78 -24.92 -15.17
C ILE A 273 -8.84 -23.81 -15.10
N ASN A 274 -9.49 -23.52 -16.23
CA ASN A 274 -10.59 -22.56 -16.25
C ASN A 274 -11.79 -23.07 -15.43
N GLY A 275 -12.03 -24.39 -15.43
CA GLY A 275 -13.02 -25.03 -14.56
C GLY A 275 -12.70 -24.87 -13.07
N LEU A 276 -11.43 -25.02 -12.67
CA LEU A 276 -10.97 -24.74 -11.30
C LEU A 276 -11.18 -23.27 -10.97
N PHE A 277 -10.80 -22.36 -11.85
CA PHE A 277 -11.01 -20.92 -11.66
C PHE A 277 -12.50 -20.57 -11.49
N LYS A 278 -13.38 -21.12 -12.30
CA LYS A 278 -14.84 -20.88 -12.18
C LYS A 278 -15.40 -21.39 -10.85
N ARG A 279 -14.95 -22.55 -10.38
CA ARG A 279 -15.36 -23.05 -9.05
C ARG A 279 -14.84 -22.15 -7.94
N ALA A 280 -13.60 -21.64 -8.06
CA ALA A 280 -13.07 -20.64 -7.13
C ALA A 280 -13.91 -19.36 -7.11
N CYS A 281 -14.36 -18.87 -8.28
CA CYS A 281 -15.23 -17.69 -8.38
C CYS A 281 -16.59 -17.90 -7.72
N GLN A 282 -17.17 -19.11 -7.82
CA GLN A 282 -18.45 -19.43 -7.19
C GLN A 282 -18.36 -19.47 -5.67
N GLU A 283 -17.30 -20.09 -5.14
CA GLU A 283 -17.06 -20.15 -3.70
C GLU A 283 -16.69 -18.78 -3.14
N TRP A 284 -15.83 -18.05 -3.83
CA TRP A 284 -15.29 -16.77 -3.40
C TRP A 284 -15.88 -15.62 -4.24
N SER A 285 -17.19 -15.46 -4.13
CA SER A 285 -17.93 -14.47 -4.88
C SER A 285 -17.42 -13.04 -4.64
N GLY A 286 -17.52 -12.17 -5.65
CA GLY A 286 -17.18 -10.76 -5.56
C GLY A 286 -15.68 -10.41 -5.71
N ILE A 287 -14.80 -11.38 -6.02
CA ILE A 287 -13.38 -11.14 -6.35
C ILE A 287 -13.22 -10.96 -7.86
N PHE A 288 -13.84 -11.83 -8.62
CA PHE A 288 -13.96 -11.77 -10.06
C PHE A 288 -15.43 -11.67 -10.46
N ARG A 289 -15.70 -11.33 -11.70
CA ARG A 289 -17.07 -11.34 -12.22
C ARG A 289 -17.54 -12.78 -12.40
N ASP A 290 -18.82 -13.06 -12.18
CA ASP A 290 -19.37 -14.43 -12.20
C ASP A 290 -19.13 -15.19 -13.51
N ASN A 291 -18.98 -14.47 -14.62
CA ASN A 291 -18.76 -15.06 -15.96
C ASN A 291 -17.34 -14.78 -16.51
N GLU A 292 -16.39 -14.49 -15.64
CA GLU A 292 -15.01 -14.22 -16.07
C GLU A 292 -14.30 -15.54 -16.40
N ASP A 293 -13.56 -15.55 -17.49
CA ASP A 293 -12.75 -16.67 -17.95
C ASP A 293 -11.26 -16.30 -17.89
N ILE A 294 -10.40 -17.30 -17.89
CA ILE A 294 -8.97 -17.11 -18.15
C ILE A 294 -8.83 -16.72 -19.63
N GLU A 295 -8.20 -15.60 -19.91
CA GLU A 295 -8.10 -15.02 -21.24
C GLU A 295 -6.85 -15.42 -22.01
N LEU A 296 -5.92 -16.15 -21.36
CA LEU A 296 -4.72 -16.67 -22.01
C LEU A 296 -5.07 -17.64 -23.15
N ALA A 297 -4.34 -17.57 -24.25
CA ALA A 297 -4.43 -18.57 -25.30
C ALA A 297 -4.10 -19.97 -24.74
N LYS A 298 -4.84 -21.00 -25.16
CA LYS A 298 -4.78 -22.35 -24.56
C LYS A 298 -3.37 -22.92 -24.46
N ARG A 299 -2.58 -22.81 -25.53
CA ARG A 299 -1.18 -23.25 -25.53
C ARG A 299 -0.30 -22.41 -24.60
N HIS A 300 -0.61 -21.15 -24.49
CA HIS A 300 0.12 -20.22 -23.63
C HIS A 300 -0.16 -20.49 -22.15
N LEU A 301 -1.44 -20.70 -21.80
CA LEU A 301 -1.85 -21.14 -20.48
C LEU A 301 -1.10 -22.41 -20.03
N GLN A 302 -0.94 -23.39 -20.93
CA GLN A 302 -0.22 -24.61 -20.64
C GLN A 302 1.25 -24.37 -20.24
N VAL A 303 1.90 -23.34 -20.83
CA VAL A 303 3.24 -22.92 -20.43
C VAL A 303 3.24 -22.23 -19.08
N CYS A 304 2.29 -21.33 -18.85
CA CYS A 304 2.18 -20.57 -17.59
C CYS A 304 1.90 -21.45 -16.35
N ILE A 305 1.30 -22.62 -16.53
CA ILE A 305 1.04 -23.56 -15.43
C ILE A 305 2.35 -24.20 -14.92
N GLY A 306 3.32 -24.46 -15.80
CA GLY A 306 4.55 -25.18 -15.47
C GLY A 306 5.26 -24.72 -14.22
N PRO A 307 5.54 -23.41 -14.04
CA PRO A 307 6.21 -22.88 -12.85
C PRO A 307 5.48 -23.11 -11.52
N ILE A 308 4.15 -23.26 -11.53
CA ILE A 308 3.32 -23.29 -10.32
C ILE A 308 2.65 -24.64 -10.05
N GLU A 309 2.51 -25.54 -11.04
CA GLU A 309 1.79 -26.82 -10.86
C GLU A 309 2.40 -27.74 -9.80
N GLY A 310 3.73 -27.69 -9.62
CA GLY A 310 4.46 -28.51 -8.67
C GLY A 310 4.55 -27.92 -7.25
N LEU A 311 4.02 -26.73 -7.02
CA LEU A 311 4.15 -26.00 -5.78
C LEU A 311 2.89 -26.14 -4.92
N ARG A 312 3.06 -26.04 -3.61
CA ARG A 312 1.96 -25.93 -2.66
C ARG A 312 1.90 -24.50 -2.13
N LEU A 313 0.88 -23.74 -2.53
CA LEU A 313 0.70 -22.35 -2.11
C LEU A 313 0.05 -22.26 -0.73
N MET A 314 -0.93 -23.10 -0.42
CA MET A 314 -1.59 -23.09 0.87
C MET A 314 -0.66 -23.56 2.01
N GLY A 315 -0.57 -22.78 3.07
CA GLY A 315 0.31 -23.06 4.21
C GLY A 315 1.80 -22.75 3.94
N SER A 316 2.12 -22.09 2.83
CA SER A 316 3.47 -21.56 2.56
C SER A 316 3.87 -20.50 3.57
N ASN A 317 5.17 -20.23 3.68
CA ASN A 317 5.67 -19.16 4.53
C ASN A 317 5.07 -17.80 4.11
N LEU A 318 4.25 -17.22 5.00
CA LEU A 318 3.51 -15.99 4.75
C LEU A 318 4.41 -14.81 4.37
N ARG A 319 5.65 -14.79 4.89
CA ARG A 319 6.62 -13.74 4.57
C ARG A 319 7.03 -13.77 3.10
N ILE A 320 7.26 -14.96 2.56
CA ILE A 320 7.63 -15.14 1.14
C ILE A 320 6.47 -14.74 0.23
N MET A 321 5.26 -15.07 0.63
CA MET A 321 4.05 -14.78 -0.14
C MET A 321 3.78 -13.26 -0.19
N ASP A 322 3.92 -12.60 0.94
CA ASP A 322 3.68 -11.15 1.08
C ASP A 322 4.62 -10.35 0.15
N ASP A 323 5.93 -10.66 0.18
CA ASP A 323 6.93 -10.01 -0.69
C ASP A 323 6.64 -10.20 -2.19
N ALA A 324 6.12 -11.36 -2.57
CA ALA A 324 5.79 -11.66 -3.96
C ALA A 324 4.53 -10.91 -4.44
N PHE A 325 3.51 -10.81 -3.59
CA PHE A 325 2.30 -10.05 -3.90
C PHE A 325 2.54 -8.54 -3.86
N GLU A 326 3.47 -8.06 -3.02
CA GLU A 326 3.94 -6.67 -3.11
C GLU A 326 4.52 -6.36 -4.50
N TYR A 327 5.31 -7.29 -5.02
CA TYR A 327 5.93 -7.14 -6.34
C TYR A 327 4.88 -7.03 -7.45
N LEU A 328 3.83 -7.84 -7.43
CA LEU A 328 2.74 -7.84 -8.43
C LEU A 328 1.97 -6.52 -8.56
N LEU A 329 1.99 -5.66 -7.55
CA LEU A 329 1.31 -4.37 -7.63
C LEU A 329 2.09 -3.41 -8.53
N PRO A 330 1.52 -2.92 -9.65
CA PRO A 330 2.24 -2.10 -10.63
C PRO A 330 2.84 -0.82 -10.02
N THR A 331 4.06 -0.50 -10.40
CA THR A 331 4.78 0.72 -9.97
C THR A 331 4.01 2.01 -10.30
N GLU A 332 3.25 2.03 -11.40
CA GLU A 332 2.42 3.17 -11.79
C GLU A 332 1.19 3.38 -10.88
N ALA A 333 0.59 2.30 -10.39
CA ALA A 333 -0.50 2.39 -9.41
C ALA A 333 0.02 2.91 -8.07
N LYS A 334 1.23 2.52 -7.71
CA LYS A 334 1.95 2.98 -6.50
C LYS A 334 2.23 4.49 -6.54
N LYS A 335 2.68 5.04 -7.67
CA LYS A 335 3.04 6.47 -7.80
C LYS A 335 1.84 7.43 -7.91
N LYS A 336 0.76 7.04 -8.60
CA LYS A 336 -0.36 7.97 -8.92
C LYS A 336 -1.39 8.13 -7.80
N LYS A 337 -1.51 7.18 -6.85
CA LYS A 337 -2.60 7.15 -5.84
C LYS A 337 -2.13 7.32 -4.40
N GLY A 338 -0.82 7.45 -4.14
CA GLY A 338 -0.28 7.57 -2.78
C GLY A 338 -0.50 6.31 -1.91
N GLN A 339 -0.76 5.17 -2.53
CA GLN A 339 -0.87 3.90 -1.85
C GLN A 339 0.52 3.28 -1.76
N PHE A 340 1.00 3.08 -0.54
CA PHE A 340 2.31 2.53 -0.26
C PHE A 340 2.15 1.24 0.52
N PHE A 341 2.95 0.25 0.14
CA PHE A 341 3.08 -0.97 0.91
C PHE A 341 3.75 -0.65 2.26
N THR A 342 3.20 -1.18 3.34
CA THR A 342 3.79 -1.00 4.66
C THR A 342 4.88 -2.06 4.87
N PRO A 343 6.14 -1.68 5.06
CA PRO A 343 7.23 -2.62 5.29
C PRO A 343 6.92 -3.54 6.48
N ARG A 344 7.27 -4.81 6.34
CA ARG A 344 6.91 -5.85 7.31
C ARG A 344 7.30 -5.54 8.75
N HIS A 345 8.52 -5.02 8.96
CA HIS A 345 8.98 -4.65 10.30
C HIS A 345 8.13 -3.55 10.95
N VAL A 346 7.53 -2.65 10.13
CA VAL A 346 6.56 -1.65 10.61
C VAL A 346 5.23 -2.32 10.94
N VAL A 347 4.75 -3.21 10.07
CA VAL A 347 3.51 -3.99 10.31
C VAL A 347 3.62 -4.79 11.60
N GLU A 348 4.70 -5.54 11.77
CA GLU A 348 4.92 -6.37 12.97
C GLU A 348 5.06 -5.54 14.23
N MET A 349 5.78 -4.40 14.17
CA MET A 349 5.84 -3.46 15.29
C MET A 349 4.42 -3.03 15.71
N CYS A 350 3.61 -2.58 14.77
CA CYS A 350 2.24 -2.13 15.07
C CYS A 350 1.39 -3.25 15.70
N VAL A 351 1.43 -4.44 15.11
CA VAL A 351 0.68 -5.60 15.61
C VAL A 351 1.14 -6.00 17.00
N ARG A 352 2.45 -6.15 17.21
CA ARG A 352 3.01 -6.55 18.50
C ARG A 352 2.77 -5.51 19.59
N MET A 353 2.96 -4.22 19.29
CA MET A 353 2.71 -3.15 20.25
C MET A 353 1.24 -3.10 20.68
N LEU A 354 0.29 -3.27 19.76
CA LEU A 354 -1.14 -3.29 20.09
C LEU A 354 -1.63 -4.64 20.64
N ASN A 355 -0.90 -5.72 20.43
CA ASN A 355 -1.19 -7.05 20.98
C ASN A 355 -2.66 -7.48 20.83
N PRO A 356 -3.17 -7.63 19.59
CA PRO A 356 -4.52 -8.09 19.38
C PRO A 356 -4.72 -9.51 19.93
N THR A 357 -5.89 -9.79 20.49
CA THR A 357 -6.23 -11.09 21.05
C THR A 357 -7.18 -11.87 20.16
N GLN A 358 -7.31 -13.17 20.42
CA GLN A 358 -8.20 -14.09 19.70
C GLN A 358 -9.71 -13.78 19.83
N ARG A 359 -10.10 -12.75 20.60
CA ARG A 359 -11.49 -12.37 20.83
C ARG A 359 -11.80 -10.93 20.44
N GLU A 360 -10.80 -10.23 19.90
CA GLU A 360 -10.93 -8.83 19.48
C GLU A 360 -11.18 -8.71 17.99
N TYR A 361 -12.08 -7.82 17.62
CA TYR A 361 -12.32 -7.43 16.24
C TYR A 361 -11.24 -6.46 15.78
N VAL A 362 -10.51 -6.86 14.75
CA VAL A 362 -9.42 -6.09 14.13
C VAL A 362 -9.91 -5.55 12.80
N MET A 363 -9.65 -4.27 12.55
CA MET A 363 -10.03 -3.58 11.31
C MET A 363 -8.82 -2.89 10.69
N ASP A 364 -8.69 -3.05 9.38
CA ASP A 364 -7.84 -2.21 8.54
C ASP A 364 -8.71 -1.48 7.50
N PRO A 365 -8.96 -0.18 7.68
CA PRO A 365 -9.83 0.59 6.80
C PRO A 365 -9.19 0.99 5.46
N SER A 366 -7.93 0.67 5.25
CA SER A 366 -7.14 0.92 4.03
C SER A 366 -6.17 -0.23 3.78
N CYS A 367 -6.72 -1.45 3.72
CA CYS A 367 -5.95 -2.67 3.96
C CYS A 367 -4.88 -2.99 2.89
N GLY A 368 -4.88 -2.33 1.74
CA GLY A 368 -3.90 -2.58 0.69
C GLY A 368 -3.82 -4.07 0.34
N SER A 369 -2.65 -4.66 0.48
CA SER A 369 -2.44 -6.10 0.32
C SER A 369 -2.91 -6.95 1.51
N GLY A 370 -3.37 -6.34 2.61
CA GLY A 370 -3.82 -7.05 3.80
C GLY A 370 -2.73 -7.38 4.82
N GLY A 371 -1.56 -6.78 4.69
CA GLY A 371 -0.40 -7.06 5.54
C GLY A 371 -0.70 -6.96 7.04
N PHE A 372 -1.37 -5.93 7.51
CA PHE A 372 -1.74 -5.79 8.92
C PHE A 372 -2.66 -6.93 9.40
N LEU A 373 -3.65 -7.31 8.61
CA LEU A 373 -4.59 -8.38 8.96
C LEU A 373 -3.90 -9.75 8.98
N LEU A 374 -3.04 -9.98 7.99
CA LEU A 374 -2.24 -11.19 7.88
C LEU A 374 -1.34 -11.38 9.11
N HIS A 375 -0.60 -10.34 9.49
CA HIS A 375 0.29 -10.39 10.64
C HIS A 375 -0.47 -10.42 11.97
N ALA A 376 -1.65 -9.77 12.08
CA ALA A 376 -2.52 -9.90 13.24
C ALA A 376 -3.04 -11.33 13.40
N MET A 377 -3.38 -12.01 12.28
CA MET A 377 -3.77 -13.41 12.29
C MET A 377 -2.63 -14.32 12.76
N ASP A 378 -1.43 -14.14 12.21
CA ASP A 378 -0.25 -14.92 12.57
C ASP A 378 0.18 -14.69 14.03
N TRP A 379 0.07 -13.45 14.51
CA TRP A 379 0.31 -13.11 15.91
C TRP A 379 -0.62 -13.84 16.87
N CYS A 380 -1.93 -13.85 16.57
CA CYS A 380 -2.93 -14.54 17.41
C CYS A 380 -2.85 -16.07 17.29
N TYR A 381 -2.47 -16.57 16.13
CA TYR A 381 -2.36 -17.99 15.80
C TYR A 381 -1.09 -18.27 15.00
N PRO A 382 0.10 -18.25 15.61
CA PRO A 382 1.34 -18.59 14.93
C PRO A 382 1.27 -19.97 14.27
N ALA A 383 1.96 -20.13 13.13
CA ALA A 383 2.00 -21.37 12.37
C ALA A 383 2.31 -22.60 13.28
N ASN A 384 1.57 -23.67 13.08
CA ASN A 384 1.69 -24.88 13.88
C ASN A 384 1.15 -26.09 13.11
N ASP A 385 1.79 -27.24 13.21
CA ASP A 385 1.40 -28.49 12.53
C ASP A 385 0.11 -29.14 13.08
N ASN A 386 -0.60 -28.50 13.98
CA ASN A 386 -1.80 -29.02 14.59
C ASN A 386 -3.06 -28.58 13.83
N GLU A 387 -3.72 -29.53 13.13
CA GLU A 387 -4.96 -29.30 12.35
C GLU A 387 -6.06 -28.56 13.13
N ARG A 388 -6.23 -28.88 14.43
CA ARG A 388 -7.26 -28.21 15.28
C ARG A 388 -6.92 -26.74 15.49
N ARG A 389 -5.64 -26.36 15.47
CA ARG A 389 -5.19 -25.00 15.63
C ARG A 389 -5.39 -24.21 14.34
N GLU A 390 -5.11 -24.82 13.20
CA GLU A 390 -5.38 -24.24 11.88
C GLU A 390 -6.89 -23.98 11.69
N LEU A 391 -7.77 -24.89 12.09
CA LEU A 391 -9.20 -24.67 12.05
C LEU A 391 -9.66 -23.51 12.96
N ARG A 392 -9.00 -23.30 14.10
CA ARG A 392 -9.27 -22.14 14.99
C ARG A 392 -8.78 -20.85 14.38
N LYS A 393 -7.61 -20.86 13.73
CA LYS A 393 -7.04 -19.73 12.98
C LYS A 393 -8.01 -19.26 11.89
N HIS A 394 -8.49 -20.20 11.09
CA HIS A 394 -9.50 -19.95 10.06
C HIS A 394 -10.80 -19.32 10.64
N ARG A 395 -11.35 -19.88 11.71
CA ARG A 395 -12.54 -19.33 12.38
C ARG A 395 -12.29 -17.95 12.98
N TYR A 396 -11.10 -17.70 13.49
CA TYR A 396 -10.71 -16.38 13.99
C TYR A 396 -10.70 -15.36 12.87
N ALA A 397 -10.00 -15.64 11.79
CA ALA A 397 -9.88 -14.73 10.65
C ALA A 397 -11.28 -14.42 10.07
N ALA A 398 -12.08 -15.44 9.76
CA ALA A 398 -13.41 -15.28 9.22
C ALA A 398 -14.38 -14.47 10.09
N LYS A 399 -14.14 -14.39 11.41
CA LYS A 399 -15.03 -13.68 12.33
C LYS A 399 -14.49 -12.32 12.75
N TYR A 400 -13.20 -12.23 13.05
CA TYR A 400 -12.64 -11.12 13.79
C TYR A 400 -11.77 -10.17 12.97
N LEU A 401 -11.28 -10.61 11.79
CA LEU A 401 -10.46 -9.76 10.92
C LEU A 401 -11.31 -9.12 9.82
N TRP A 402 -11.18 -7.81 9.67
CA TRP A 402 -11.98 -7.01 8.74
C TRP A 402 -11.09 -6.05 7.99
N GLY A 403 -11.28 -5.95 6.68
CA GLY A 403 -10.51 -5.03 5.83
C GLY A 403 -11.38 -4.37 4.77
N ILE A 404 -11.05 -3.14 4.47
CA ILE A 404 -11.66 -2.38 3.36
C ILE A 404 -10.54 -1.81 2.51
N ASP A 405 -10.66 -1.96 1.19
CA ASP A 405 -9.87 -1.18 0.25
C ASP A 405 -10.71 -0.76 -0.95
N PHE A 406 -10.60 0.50 -1.31
CA PHE A 406 -11.33 1.07 -2.44
C PHE A 406 -10.76 0.60 -3.79
N GLU A 407 -9.46 0.28 -3.82
CA GLU A 407 -8.75 -0.09 -5.03
C GLU A 407 -8.93 -1.58 -5.33
N SER A 408 -9.37 -1.89 -6.56
CA SER A 408 -9.73 -3.26 -6.96
C SER A 408 -8.57 -4.24 -6.87
N ARG A 409 -7.36 -3.87 -7.30
CA ARG A 409 -6.19 -4.75 -7.28
C ARG A 409 -5.73 -5.03 -5.85
N ALA A 410 -5.72 -3.99 -5.01
CA ALA A 410 -5.36 -4.12 -3.60
C ALA A 410 -6.34 -5.05 -2.87
N ALA A 411 -7.64 -4.86 -3.03
CA ALA A 411 -8.65 -5.73 -2.43
C ALA A 411 -8.54 -7.19 -2.90
N LYS A 412 -8.29 -7.42 -4.19
CA LYS A 412 -8.04 -8.77 -4.74
C LYS A 412 -6.79 -9.41 -4.14
N THR A 413 -5.69 -8.63 -4.04
CA THR A 413 -4.42 -9.10 -3.44
C THR A 413 -4.62 -9.49 -1.99
N SER A 414 -5.26 -8.62 -1.20
CA SER A 414 -5.56 -8.89 0.20
C SER A 414 -6.37 -10.17 0.38
N ARG A 415 -7.41 -10.37 -0.42
CA ARG A 415 -8.21 -11.59 -0.39
C ARG A 415 -7.38 -12.83 -0.71
N ALA A 416 -6.55 -12.78 -1.75
CA ALA A 416 -5.70 -13.91 -2.12
C ALA A 416 -4.70 -14.27 -1.01
N LEU A 417 -4.04 -13.27 -0.42
CA LEU A 417 -3.11 -13.49 0.69
C LEU A 417 -3.80 -14.09 1.91
N MET A 418 -4.96 -13.57 2.27
CA MET A 418 -5.73 -14.11 3.41
C MET A 418 -6.16 -15.55 3.14
N LEU A 419 -6.59 -15.89 1.92
CA LEU A 419 -6.92 -17.26 1.51
C LEU A 419 -5.73 -18.21 1.62
N ILE A 420 -4.56 -17.81 1.10
CA ILE A 420 -3.33 -18.60 1.18
C ILE A 420 -2.92 -18.83 2.64
N ALA A 421 -3.12 -17.82 3.47
CA ALA A 421 -2.85 -17.88 4.90
C ALA A 421 -3.83 -18.75 5.69
N GLY A 422 -4.84 -19.33 5.03
CA GLY A 422 -5.86 -20.18 5.65
C GLY A 422 -7.06 -19.42 6.20
N ASP A 423 -7.26 -18.16 5.77
CA ASP A 423 -8.48 -17.40 6.10
C ASP A 423 -9.64 -17.79 5.18
N GLY A 424 -10.85 -17.58 5.68
CA GLY A 424 -12.05 -17.70 4.88
C GLY A 424 -12.36 -16.52 3.96
N HIS A 425 -11.48 -15.56 3.73
CA HIS A 425 -11.62 -14.46 2.73
C HIS A 425 -12.81 -13.51 2.89
N THR A 426 -13.70 -13.78 3.79
CA THR A 426 -15.07 -13.24 3.79
C THR A 426 -15.15 -11.77 4.20
N ASN A 427 -14.20 -11.26 4.95
CA ASN A 427 -14.28 -9.94 5.56
C ASN A 427 -13.31 -8.90 4.94
N ILE A 428 -12.87 -9.12 3.71
CA ILE A 428 -12.16 -8.12 2.92
C ILE A 428 -13.11 -7.55 1.85
N PHE A 429 -13.37 -6.26 1.88
CA PHE A 429 -14.37 -5.60 1.06
C PHE A 429 -13.75 -4.55 0.13
N GLY A 430 -14.15 -4.61 -1.12
CA GLY A 430 -13.70 -3.84 -2.27
C GLY A 430 -14.02 -4.62 -3.54
N PRO A 431 -13.90 -4.03 -4.71
CA PRO A 431 -13.70 -2.60 -4.97
C PRO A 431 -14.93 -1.75 -4.63
N ASP A 432 -14.79 -0.45 -4.82
CA ASP A 432 -15.86 0.53 -4.72
C ASP A 432 -16.52 0.65 -3.33
N VAL A 433 -15.79 0.27 -2.29
CA VAL A 433 -16.20 0.46 -0.88
C VAL A 433 -15.22 1.41 -0.22
N SER A 434 -15.67 2.63 0.08
CA SER A 434 -14.86 3.64 0.75
C SER A 434 -15.01 3.56 2.27
N SER A 435 -13.90 3.61 2.98
CA SER A 435 -13.91 3.76 4.44
C SER A 435 -14.27 5.17 4.89
N LEU A 436 -14.31 6.14 3.98
CA LEU A 436 -14.61 7.54 4.29
C LEU A 436 -16.04 7.97 3.90
N ASP A 437 -16.69 7.24 2.98
CA ASP A 437 -18.00 7.61 2.46
C ASP A 437 -18.99 6.42 2.53
N PRO A 438 -19.98 6.46 3.42
CA PRO A 438 -20.99 5.41 3.57
C PRO A 438 -21.88 5.24 2.34
N LYS A 439 -21.96 6.23 1.46
CA LYS A 439 -22.75 6.15 0.24
C LYS A 439 -22.30 4.99 -0.64
N THR A 440 -20.99 4.75 -0.72
CA THR A 440 -20.42 3.63 -1.45
C THR A 440 -20.84 2.25 -0.89
N TRP A 441 -21.28 2.19 0.36
CA TRP A 441 -21.65 0.93 1.01
C TRP A 441 -23.02 0.45 0.60
N TYR A 442 -23.94 1.34 0.33
CA TYR A 442 -25.28 0.94 -0.14
C TYR A 442 -25.42 0.94 -1.67
N GLU A 443 -24.55 1.63 -2.39
CA GLU A 443 -24.53 1.65 -3.85
C GLU A 443 -23.84 0.43 -4.48
N SER A 444 -22.90 -0.22 -3.78
CA SER A 444 -22.13 -1.35 -4.29
C SER A 444 -22.55 -2.68 -3.67
N ALA A 445 -22.46 -3.78 -4.44
CA ALA A 445 -22.73 -5.13 -3.94
C ALA A 445 -21.75 -5.53 -2.81
N SER A 446 -20.48 -5.13 -2.94
CA SER A 446 -19.45 -5.37 -1.92
C SER A 446 -19.75 -4.62 -0.62
N GLY A 447 -20.24 -3.38 -0.72
CA GLY A 447 -20.67 -2.58 0.43
C GLY A 447 -21.90 -3.16 1.13
N GLN A 448 -22.88 -3.66 0.38
CA GLN A 448 -24.05 -4.35 0.95
C GLN A 448 -23.63 -5.62 1.69
N SER A 449 -22.68 -6.38 1.15
CA SER A 449 -22.10 -7.56 1.81
C SER A 449 -21.37 -7.18 3.10
N LEU A 450 -20.60 -6.09 3.08
CA LEU A 450 -19.95 -5.54 4.29
C LEU A 450 -20.98 -5.20 5.36
N MET A 451 -22.02 -4.45 5.02
CA MET A 451 -23.09 -4.07 5.97
C MET A 451 -23.81 -5.29 6.54
N HIS A 452 -24.05 -6.31 5.71
CA HIS A 452 -24.64 -7.56 6.18
C HIS A 452 -23.73 -8.27 7.19
N GLY A 453 -22.43 -8.42 6.89
CA GLY A 453 -21.44 -9.01 7.77
C GLY A 453 -21.32 -8.29 9.12
N LEU A 454 -21.23 -6.94 9.09
CA LEU A 454 -21.12 -6.12 10.29
C LEU A 454 -22.35 -6.27 11.21
N ARG A 455 -23.55 -6.39 10.64
CA ARG A 455 -24.77 -6.68 11.39
C ARG A 455 -24.75 -8.06 12.04
N GLN A 456 -24.36 -9.09 11.30
CA GLN A 456 -24.22 -10.45 11.84
C GLN A 456 -23.20 -10.51 12.98
N ALA A 457 -22.09 -9.80 12.83
CA ALA A 457 -21.04 -9.70 13.86
C ALA A 457 -21.45 -8.82 15.06
N LYS A 458 -22.57 -8.11 14.98
CA LYS A 458 -23.04 -7.16 15.99
C LYS A 458 -22.03 -6.04 16.28
N LEU A 459 -21.35 -5.58 15.25
CA LEU A 459 -20.37 -4.48 15.32
C LEU A 459 -21.03 -3.11 15.22
N THR A 460 -22.33 -3.05 15.11
CA THR A 460 -23.15 -1.83 15.11
C THR A 460 -24.36 -1.99 16.02
N ALA A 461 -24.71 -0.90 16.70
CA ALA A 461 -25.92 -0.81 17.51
C ALA A 461 -27.17 -0.42 16.70
N VAL A 462 -27.00 0.13 15.51
CA VAL A 462 -28.10 0.58 14.66
C VAL A 462 -28.86 -0.62 14.12
N LYS A 463 -30.15 -0.69 14.43
CA LYS A 463 -31.06 -1.69 13.90
C LYS A 463 -31.52 -1.26 12.52
N ILE A 464 -30.88 -1.73 11.50
CA ILE A 464 -31.37 -1.60 10.13
C ILE A 464 -32.30 -2.79 9.89
N PRO A 465 -33.57 -2.56 9.52
CA PRO A 465 -34.48 -3.63 9.16
C PRO A 465 -33.91 -4.48 8.03
N GLU A 466 -34.05 -5.79 8.09
CA GLU A 466 -33.44 -6.74 7.13
C GLU A 466 -33.84 -6.47 5.66
N ASN A 467 -34.94 -5.74 5.44
CA ASN A 467 -35.48 -5.45 4.12
C ASN A 467 -35.37 -3.97 3.69
N GLU A 468 -34.78 -3.09 4.50
CA GLU A 468 -34.52 -1.71 4.12
C GLU A 468 -33.10 -1.57 3.57
N THR A 469 -33.00 -1.24 2.30
CA THR A 469 -31.77 -0.66 1.73
C THR A 469 -31.60 0.73 2.34
N LEU A 470 -30.45 0.98 2.94
CA LEU A 470 -30.04 2.32 3.40
C LEU A 470 -29.93 3.25 2.17
N ARG A 471 -31.07 3.88 1.80
CA ARG A 471 -31.09 4.88 0.73
C ARG A 471 -31.14 6.30 1.26
N ASP A 472 -31.29 6.45 2.57
CA ASP A 472 -31.28 7.72 3.27
C ASP A 472 -29.85 8.05 3.71
N ASP A 473 -29.29 9.12 3.20
CA ASP A 473 -27.91 9.52 3.47
C ASP A 473 -27.68 9.73 4.99
N ASP A 474 -28.64 10.32 5.71
CA ASP A 474 -28.50 10.56 7.16
C ASP A 474 -28.43 9.25 7.95
N LYS A 475 -29.24 8.25 7.62
CA LYS A 475 -29.19 6.93 8.25
C LYS A 475 -27.91 6.16 7.90
N ALA A 476 -27.38 6.37 6.70
CA ALA A 476 -26.12 5.76 6.32
C ALA A 476 -24.96 6.31 7.16
N TRP A 477 -24.92 7.61 7.40
CA TRP A 477 -23.94 8.22 8.29
C TRP A 477 -24.10 7.78 9.74
N GLU A 478 -25.34 7.70 10.26
CA GLU A 478 -25.61 7.15 11.60
C GLU A 478 -25.08 5.74 11.76
N TYR A 479 -25.37 4.86 10.78
CA TYR A 479 -24.83 3.49 10.78
C TYR A 479 -23.30 3.48 10.74
N PHE A 480 -22.71 4.34 9.91
CA PHE A 480 -21.28 4.46 9.71
C PHE A 480 -20.55 4.90 10.98
N GLU A 481 -21.16 5.78 11.80
CA GLU A 481 -20.58 6.26 13.05
C GLU A 481 -20.71 5.27 14.22
N GLU A 482 -21.66 4.36 14.14
CA GLU A 482 -21.93 3.38 15.21
C GLU A 482 -21.07 2.12 15.13
N LEU A 483 -20.17 2.03 14.14
CA LEU A 483 -19.22 0.91 14.03
C LEU A 483 -18.22 0.90 15.19
N LYS A 484 -17.98 -0.28 15.77
CA LYS A 484 -17.11 -0.42 16.94
C LYS A 484 -16.18 -1.62 16.80
N PHE A 485 -14.90 -1.34 16.61
CA PHE A 485 -13.81 -2.31 16.55
C PHE A 485 -12.92 -2.19 17.81
N ASP A 486 -12.27 -3.30 18.17
CA ASP A 486 -11.36 -3.35 19.32
C ASP A 486 -9.98 -2.80 18.97
N VAL A 487 -9.47 -3.19 17.81
CA VAL A 487 -8.14 -2.82 17.32
C VAL A 487 -8.25 -2.34 15.88
N ILE A 488 -7.60 -1.22 15.57
CA ILE A 488 -7.46 -0.73 14.20
C ILE A 488 -5.98 -0.55 13.88
N LEU A 489 -5.60 -1.10 12.74
CA LEU A 489 -4.25 -1.00 12.19
C LEU A 489 -4.39 -0.36 10.82
N ALA A 490 -3.72 0.74 10.55
CA ALA A 490 -3.93 1.46 9.30
C ALA A 490 -2.66 2.15 8.78
N ASN A 491 -2.48 2.07 7.48
CA ASN A 491 -1.61 2.94 6.71
C ASN A 491 -2.46 3.65 5.64
N PRO A 492 -3.14 4.76 5.98
CA PRO A 492 -3.99 5.47 5.04
C PRO A 492 -3.18 6.09 3.90
N PRO A 493 -3.80 6.35 2.74
CA PRO A 493 -3.12 6.99 1.62
C PRO A 493 -2.70 8.42 2.00
N PHE A 494 -1.40 8.76 1.85
CA PHE A 494 -0.83 10.07 2.20
C PHE A 494 -1.17 11.16 1.19
N ALA A 495 -1.61 10.81 0.00
CA ALA A 495 -1.93 11.74 -1.07
C ALA A 495 -3.41 11.68 -1.47
N GLY A 496 -3.88 12.81 -1.97
CA GLY A 496 -5.21 12.96 -2.51
C GLY A 496 -6.15 13.74 -1.60
N GLU A 497 -6.82 14.69 -2.22
CA GLU A 497 -7.80 15.57 -1.58
C GLU A 497 -9.22 15.05 -1.77
N MET A 498 -10.04 15.19 -0.75
CA MET A 498 -11.50 15.05 -0.84
C MET A 498 -12.12 16.43 -1.04
N LYS A 499 -13.03 16.52 -2.02
CA LYS A 499 -13.62 17.80 -2.44
C LYS A 499 -15.15 17.81 -2.35
N ASP A 500 -15.76 16.68 -2.01
CA ASP A 500 -17.21 16.58 -1.88
C ASP A 500 -17.68 17.24 -0.58
N ARG A 501 -18.27 18.44 -0.72
CA ARG A 501 -18.79 19.20 0.42
C ARG A 501 -19.83 18.41 1.22
N LYS A 502 -20.69 17.61 0.55
CA LYS A 502 -21.73 16.84 1.22
C LYS A 502 -21.14 15.79 2.16
N MET A 503 -20.01 15.21 1.76
CA MET A 503 -19.28 14.25 2.60
C MET A 503 -18.50 14.98 3.71
N LEU A 504 -17.78 16.06 3.37
CA LEU A 504 -16.89 16.77 4.31
C LEU A 504 -17.63 17.40 5.51
N VAL A 505 -18.90 17.77 5.37
CA VAL A 505 -19.69 18.33 6.48
C VAL A 505 -19.90 17.35 7.64
N HIS A 506 -19.70 16.06 7.44
CA HIS A 506 -19.79 15.02 8.46
C HIS A 506 -18.50 14.79 9.24
N TYR A 507 -17.42 15.49 8.86
CA TYR A 507 -16.11 15.37 9.50
C TYR A 507 -15.76 16.62 10.29
N ASP A 508 -15.43 16.45 11.57
CA ASP A 508 -14.99 17.54 12.43
C ASP A 508 -13.66 18.14 11.95
N LEU A 509 -12.73 17.29 11.53
CA LEU A 509 -11.41 17.71 11.03
C LEU A 509 -11.48 18.43 9.67
N ALA A 510 -12.58 18.31 8.94
CA ALA A 510 -12.79 19.06 7.70
C ALA A 510 -13.39 20.47 7.92
N LYS A 511 -13.84 20.82 9.13
CA LYS A 511 -14.44 22.14 9.44
C LYS A 511 -13.55 23.32 9.08
N PRO A 512 -12.23 23.30 9.37
CA PRO A 512 -11.34 24.39 8.94
C PRO A 512 -11.29 24.57 7.42
N ALA A 513 -11.27 23.49 6.66
CA ALA A 513 -11.28 23.53 5.20
C ALA A 513 -12.61 24.04 4.65
N LEU A 514 -13.74 23.67 5.26
CA LEU A 514 -15.07 24.17 4.91
C LEU A 514 -15.20 25.67 5.20
N LYS A 515 -14.69 26.15 6.34
CA LYS A 515 -14.68 27.57 6.72
C LYS A 515 -13.83 28.40 5.74
N ARG A 516 -12.64 27.92 5.37
CA ARG A 516 -11.76 28.59 4.38
C ARG A 516 -12.37 28.65 2.97
N ALA A 517 -13.10 27.63 2.55
CA ALA A 517 -13.72 27.59 1.24
C ALA A 517 -14.94 28.53 1.13
N GLY A 518 -15.65 28.81 2.22
CA GLY A 518 -16.90 29.57 2.20
C GLY A 518 -17.93 28.91 1.27
N ASP A 519 -18.85 29.70 0.73
CA ASP A 519 -19.88 29.20 -0.21
C ASP A 519 -19.39 29.16 -1.67
N ASP A 520 -18.36 29.94 -2.00
CA ASP A 520 -17.95 30.18 -3.39
C ASP A 520 -16.91 29.18 -3.93
N LYS A 521 -16.15 28.51 -3.06
CA LYS A 521 -15.06 27.61 -3.45
C LYS A 521 -15.36 26.16 -3.04
N ALA A 522 -14.83 25.22 -3.81
CA ALA A 522 -14.85 23.82 -3.41
C ALA A 522 -13.91 23.59 -2.21
N PRO A 523 -14.40 23.05 -1.08
CA PRO A 523 -13.53 22.68 0.02
C PRO A 523 -12.57 21.58 -0.39
N LYS A 524 -11.41 21.54 0.25
CA LYS A 524 -10.39 20.50 0.02
C LYS A 524 -9.83 20.06 1.36
N GLU A 525 -9.87 18.77 1.62
CA GLU A 525 -9.26 18.16 2.79
C GLU A 525 -8.47 16.92 2.41
N GLU A 526 -7.34 16.70 3.04
CA GLU A 526 -6.49 15.55 2.80
C GLU A 526 -7.13 14.26 3.32
N ARG A 527 -6.95 13.17 2.58
CA ARG A 527 -7.55 11.87 2.94
C ARG A 527 -7.06 11.34 4.27
N ASP A 528 -5.77 11.42 4.54
CA ASP A 528 -5.17 10.93 5.78
C ASP A 528 -5.74 11.64 7.02
N VAL A 529 -6.06 12.95 6.93
CA VAL A 529 -6.74 13.69 7.99
C VAL A 529 -8.13 13.10 8.27
N LEU A 530 -8.90 12.83 7.23
CA LEU A 530 -10.23 12.22 7.38
C LEU A 530 -10.14 10.78 7.93
N PHE A 531 -9.10 10.03 7.55
CA PHE A 531 -8.84 8.70 8.10
C PHE A 531 -8.54 8.73 9.60
N ILE A 532 -7.81 9.73 10.11
CA ILE A 532 -7.57 9.90 11.54
C ILE A 532 -8.91 9.96 12.29
N GLU A 533 -9.82 10.82 11.84
CA GLU A 533 -11.14 10.95 12.47
C GLU A 533 -11.94 9.66 12.32
N ARG A 534 -11.93 9.06 11.13
CA ARG A 534 -12.70 7.84 10.87
C ARG A 534 -12.23 6.68 11.73
N ILE A 535 -10.92 6.48 11.87
CA ILE A 535 -10.33 5.43 12.71
C ILE A 535 -10.78 5.60 14.17
N LEU A 536 -10.66 6.81 14.71
CA LEU A 536 -11.08 7.06 16.09
C LEU A 536 -12.61 6.92 16.29
N LYS A 537 -13.41 7.27 15.29
CA LYS A 537 -14.87 7.04 15.33
C LYS A 537 -15.21 5.54 15.32
N MET A 538 -14.50 4.73 14.52
CA MET A 538 -14.70 3.28 14.44
C MET A 538 -14.19 2.49 15.66
N LEU A 539 -13.33 3.06 16.50
CA LEU A 539 -12.91 2.40 17.72
C LEU A 539 -14.04 2.38 18.76
N ARG A 540 -14.21 1.25 19.42
CA ARG A 540 -15.02 1.19 20.64
C ARG A 540 -14.36 1.99 21.77
N PRO A 541 -15.09 2.45 22.80
CA PRO A 541 -14.47 2.99 24.01
C PRO A 541 -13.46 1.99 24.60
N GLY A 542 -12.23 2.43 24.84
CA GLY A 542 -11.10 1.57 25.26
C GLY A 542 -10.41 0.80 24.14
N GLY A 543 -10.93 0.85 22.90
CA GLY A 543 -10.25 0.31 21.72
C GLY A 543 -8.99 1.09 21.36
N ARG A 544 -8.06 0.46 20.63
CA ARG A 544 -6.74 1.01 20.33
C ARG A 544 -6.40 0.96 18.85
N ALA A 545 -5.58 1.90 18.40
CA ALA A 545 -5.16 1.96 16.99
C ALA A 545 -3.68 2.28 16.84
N ALA A 546 -3.10 1.78 15.74
CA ALA A 546 -1.83 2.22 15.19
C ALA A 546 -2.07 2.81 13.79
N ILE A 547 -1.61 4.03 13.56
CA ILE A 547 -1.86 4.78 12.34
C ILE A 547 -0.52 5.29 11.81
N VAL A 548 -0.17 4.89 10.59
CA VAL A 548 1.02 5.42 9.90
C VAL A 548 0.65 6.74 9.25
N LEU A 549 1.39 7.79 9.55
CA LEU A 549 1.10 9.16 9.10
C LEU A 549 2.38 9.88 8.64
N PRO A 550 2.28 10.81 7.69
CA PRO A 550 3.36 11.74 7.39
C PRO A 550 3.79 12.54 8.62
N GLN A 551 5.10 12.79 8.76
CA GLN A 551 5.64 13.49 9.93
C GLN A 551 5.06 14.90 10.07
N GLY A 552 4.68 15.58 9.00
CA GLY A 552 4.03 16.89 9.04
C GLY A 552 2.78 16.96 9.92
N LYS A 553 2.04 15.83 10.09
CA LYS A 553 0.86 15.79 10.98
C LYS A 553 1.21 15.94 12.45
N PHE A 554 2.47 15.68 12.82
CA PHE A 554 2.95 15.75 14.20
C PHE A 554 3.60 17.07 14.54
N ASN A 555 4.25 17.74 13.61
CA ASN A 555 5.10 18.91 13.87
C ASN A 555 4.68 20.20 13.15
N ASN A 556 3.83 20.15 12.12
CA ASN A 556 3.38 21.36 11.46
C ASN A 556 2.43 22.15 12.36
N SER A 557 2.73 23.45 12.56
CA SER A 557 1.95 24.37 13.39
C SER A 557 0.53 24.60 12.85
N SER A 558 0.36 24.67 11.51
CA SER A 558 -0.96 24.83 10.88
C SER A 558 -1.90 23.64 11.07
N LEU A 559 -1.37 22.49 11.50
CA LEU A 559 -2.13 21.25 11.73
C LEU A 559 -2.33 20.94 13.23
N VAL A 560 -2.12 21.90 14.12
CA VAL A 560 -2.30 21.71 15.57
C VAL A 560 -3.72 21.26 15.92
N PHE A 561 -4.74 21.74 15.20
CA PHE A 561 -6.13 21.37 15.41
C PHE A 561 -6.39 19.85 15.30
N ILE A 562 -5.60 19.12 14.47
CA ILE A 562 -5.69 17.66 14.36
C ILE A 562 -5.22 17.01 15.66
N ARG A 563 -4.10 17.48 16.20
CA ARG A 563 -3.52 16.96 17.46
C ARG A 563 -4.44 17.24 18.64
N GLU A 564 -4.98 18.44 18.73
CA GLU A 564 -5.97 18.81 19.75
C GLU A 564 -7.23 17.95 19.68
N TRP A 565 -7.73 17.69 18.45
CA TRP A 565 -8.89 16.84 18.25
C TRP A 565 -8.62 15.40 18.71
N ILE A 566 -7.43 14.85 18.42
CA ILE A 566 -7.03 13.51 18.86
C ILE A 566 -6.99 13.43 20.38
N LEU A 567 -6.34 14.41 21.04
CA LEU A 567 -6.18 14.44 22.49
C LEU A 567 -7.53 14.53 23.25
N LYS A 568 -8.52 15.18 22.63
CA LYS A 568 -9.89 15.23 23.18
C LYS A 568 -10.63 13.88 23.08
N LYS A 569 -10.18 12.94 22.24
CA LYS A 569 -10.87 11.67 21.95
C LYS A 569 -10.13 10.45 22.45
N ALA A 570 -8.81 10.51 22.55
CA ALA A 570 -7.98 9.37 22.84
C ALA A 570 -6.73 9.73 23.66
N ARG A 571 -6.28 8.75 24.46
CA ARG A 571 -4.97 8.76 25.11
C ARG A 571 -3.91 8.41 24.08
N LEU A 572 -2.79 9.14 24.07
CA LEU A 572 -1.61 8.76 23.32
C LEU A 572 -0.89 7.63 24.06
N LEU A 573 -0.64 6.53 23.37
CA LEU A 573 0.14 5.41 23.91
C LEU A 573 1.62 5.56 23.53
N ALA A 574 1.87 5.82 22.24
CA ALA A 574 3.21 6.00 21.70
C ALA A 574 3.22 6.82 20.41
N VAL A 575 4.38 7.43 20.12
CA VAL A 575 4.74 7.94 18.80
C VAL A 575 6.09 7.38 18.41
N VAL A 576 6.17 6.70 17.26
CA VAL A 576 7.40 6.11 16.75
C VAL A 576 7.75 6.77 15.42
N GLY A 577 8.81 7.57 15.39
CA GLY A 577 9.36 8.16 14.18
C GLY A 577 10.10 7.10 13.37
N LEU A 578 9.75 6.94 12.09
CA LEU A 578 10.38 5.97 11.21
C LEU A 578 11.59 6.57 10.47
N HIS A 579 12.53 5.72 10.11
CA HIS A 579 13.69 6.14 9.32
C HIS A 579 13.23 6.60 7.91
N PRO A 580 13.84 7.65 7.30
CA PRO A 580 13.41 8.17 5.99
C PRO A 580 13.39 7.14 4.87
N ASN A 581 14.24 6.12 4.93
CA ASN A 581 14.32 5.07 3.92
C ASN A 581 13.26 3.98 4.07
N THR A 582 12.49 3.96 5.15
CA THR A 582 11.54 2.88 5.46
C THR A 582 10.55 2.62 4.31
N PHE A 583 10.03 3.69 3.69
CA PHE A 583 9.06 3.57 2.60
C PHE A 583 9.66 3.72 1.19
N LYS A 584 10.99 3.83 1.05
CA LYS A 584 11.63 3.83 -0.27
C LYS A 584 11.47 2.45 -0.97
N PRO A 585 11.41 2.39 -2.29
CA PRO A 585 11.52 3.49 -3.27
C PRO A 585 10.20 4.24 -3.50
N HIS A 586 9.12 3.93 -2.79
CA HIS A 586 7.76 4.39 -3.08
C HIS A 586 7.55 5.87 -2.72
N THR A 587 8.12 6.32 -1.61
CA THR A 587 8.10 7.72 -1.19
C THR A 587 9.33 8.08 -0.37
N GLY A 588 9.78 9.34 -0.50
CA GLY A 588 10.78 9.95 0.38
C GLY A 588 10.17 10.62 1.63
N THR A 589 8.84 10.65 1.73
CA THR A 589 8.14 11.29 2.85
C THR A 589 8.49 10.60 4.16
N LYS A 590 9.06 11.35 5.09
CA LYS A 590 9.31 10.86 6.44
C LYS A 590 7.99 10.63 7.16
N THR A 591 7.87 9.49 7.80
CA THR A 591 6.63 9.04 8.44
C THR A 591 6.84 8.73 9.91
N SER A 592 5.75 8.75 10.67
CA SER A 592 5.72 8.29 12.05
C SER A 592 4.48 7.43 12.28
N VAL A 593 4.52 6.56 13.27
CA VAL A 593 3.37 5.75 13.67
C VAL A 593 2.80 6.32 14.96
N LEU A 594 1.52 6.67 14.93
CA LEU A 594 0.73 7.12 16.06
C LEU A 594 0.00 5.93 16.69
N PHE A 595 0.22 5.72 17.99
CA PHE A 595 -0.49 4.72 18.78
C PHE A 595 -1.42 5.42 19.77
N VAL A 596 -2.71 5.09 19.70
CA VAL A 596 -3.74 5.72 20.53
C VAL A 596 -4.68 4.69 21.14
N GLN A 597 -5.26 5.04 22.28
CA GLN A 597 -6.38 4.32 22.89
C GLN A 597 -7.55 5.27 23.10
N LYS A 598 -8.70 4.96 22.51
CA LYS A 598 -9.91 5.77 22.66
C LYS A 598 -10.37 5.77 24.09
N TYR A 599 -10.69 6.96 24.61
CA TYR A 599 -11.19 7.07 25.98
C TYR A 599 -12.46 6.26 26.22
N THR A 600 -12.54 5.65 27.38
CA THR A 600 -13.76 5.02 27.87
C THR A 600 -14.77 6.08 28.33
N LYS A 601 -16.03 5.69 28.49
CA LYS A 601 -17.04 6.61 29.01
C LYS A 601 -16.68 7.16 30.41
N GLN A 602 -16.05 6.32 31.24
CA GLN A 602 -15.62 6.73 32.58
C GLN A 602 -14.49 7.78 32.49
N GLN A 603 -13.48 7.54 31.68
CA GLN A 603 -12.38 8.49 31.48
C GLN A 603 -12.88 9.82 30.91
N LEU A 604 -13.82 9.81 29.98
CA LEU A 604 -14.42 11.05 29.47
C LEU A 604 -15.20 11.80 30.55
N ALA A 605 -15.90 11.09 31.44
CA ALA A 605 -16.60 11.69 32.56
C ALA A 605 -15.62 12.32 33.58
N ASP A 606 -14.49 11.62 33.85
CA ASP A 606 -13.43 12.13 34.72
C ASP A 606 -12.76 13.36 34.11
N ILE A 607 -12.47 13.36 32.82
CA ILE A 607 -11.92 14.50 32.08
C ILE A 607 -12.89 15.66 32.12
N ALA A 608 -14.19 15.43 31.87
CA ALA A 608 -15.22 16.49 31.92
C ALA A 608 -15.32 17.12 33.32
N ARG A 609 -15.27 16.31 34.38
CA ARG A 609 -15.28 16.83 35.75
C ARG A 609 -14.07 17.73 36.03
N VAL A 610 -12.86 17.29 35.64
CA VAL A 610 -11.65 18.10 35.82
C VAL A 610 -11.71 19.36 34.95
N HIS A 611 -12.23 19.25 33.72
CA HIS A 611 -12.44 20.38 32.82
C HIS A 611 -13.36 21.47 33.47
N ASP A 612 -14.50 21.07 34.06
CA ASP A 612 -15.42 21.98 34.72
C ASP A 612 -14.81 22.63 35.96
N GLU A 613 -13.91 21.96 36.66
CA GLU A 613 -13.15 22.50 37.78
C GLU A 613 -12.15 23.55 37.30
N VAL A 614 -11.39 23.25 36.24
CA VAL A 614 -10.35 24.12 35.66
C VAL A 614 -10.97 25.35 34.98
N ALA A 615 -12.10 25.17 34.30
CA ALA A 615 -12.77 26.24 33.56
C ALA A 615 -13.14 27.49 34.46
N LYS A 616 -13.26 27.27 35.75
CA LYS A 616 -13.54 28.36 36.69
C LYS A 616 -12.35 29.31 36.90
N ASP A 617 -11.14 28.81 36.65
CA ASP A 617 -9.88 29.54 36.84
C ASP A 617 -9.33 30.06 35.47
N CYS A 618 -10.08 29.91 34.37
CA CYS A 618 -9.66 30.32 33.05
C CYS A 618 -9.47 31.85 32.96
N PRO A 619 -8.37 32.35 32.39
CA PRO A 619 -8.15 33.78 32.14
C PRO A 619 -9.29 34.41 31.34
N ALA A 620 -9.57 35.68 31.66
CA ALA A 620 -10.57 36.47 30.95
C ALA A 620 -9.93 37.09 29.68
N TYR A 621 -9.59 36.25 28.67
CA TYR A 621 -8.89 36.70 27.48
C TYR A 621 -9.51 37.91 26.79
N GLU A 622 -10.86 38.01 26.76
CA GLU A 622 -11.53 39.18 26.20
C GLU A 622 -11.13 40.49 26.94
N ALA A 623 -11.10 40.44 28.27
CA ALA A 623 -10.73 41.61 29.08
C ALA A 623 -9.22 41.93 28.96
N GLU A 624 -8.37 40.91 28.88
CA GLU A 624 -6.94 41.07 28.66
C GLU A 624 -6.63 41.69 27.30
N ILE A 625 -7.19 41.16 26.22
CA ILE A 625 -7.02 41.68 24.85
C ILE A 625 -7.61 43.11 24.77
N GLN A 626 -8.79 43.35 25.34
CA GLN A 626 -9.38 44.66 25.34
C GLN A 626 -8.50 45.68 26.08
N SER A 627 -7.87 45.28 27.18
CA SER A 627 -6.93 46.15 27.92
C SER A 627 -5.70 46.52 27.11
N LEU A 628 -5.20 45.62 26.28
CA LEU A 628 -4.10 45.89 25.34
C LEU A 628 -4.53 46.86 24.23
N LEU A 629 -5.76 46.71 23.74
CA LEU A 629 -6.32 47.60 22.72
C LEU A 629 -6.68 48.97 23.22
N ASP A 630 -7.02 49.11 24.49
CA ASP A 630 -7.34 50.40 25.13
C ASP A 630 -6.09 51.25 25.43
N ALA A 631 -4.89 50.65 25.39
CA ALA A 631 -3.63 51.37 25.49
C ALA A 631 -3.38 52.21 24.21
N GLU A 632 -3.05 53.50 24.39
CA GLU A 632 -2.79 54.42 23.26
C GLU A 632 -1.48 54.13 22.51
N SER A 633 -0.66 53.23 23.01
CA SER A 633 0.62 52.83 22.40
C SER A 633 0.48 51.67 21.44
N GLU A 634 1.44 51.56 20.54
CA GLU A 634 1.57 50.36 19.70
C GLU A 634 1.72 49.10 20.54
N VAL A 635 1.00 48.04 20.17
CA VAL A 635 1.03 46.77 20.90
C VAL A 635 2.28 46.00 20.53
N LEU A 636 3.27 46.01 21.41
CA LEU A 636 4.50 45.23 21.25
C LEU A 636 4.24 43.74 21.42
N GLU A 637 4.94 42.95 20.66
CA GLU A 637 4.81 41.49 20.68
C GLU A 637 5.01 40.91 22.10
N GLU A 638 5.97 41.43 22.84
CA GLU A 638 6.28 41.05 24.24
C GLU A 638 5.12 41.30 25.22
N ALA A 639 4.17 42.19 24.90
CA ALA A 639 3.02 42.48 25.74
C ALA A 639 1.84 41.52 25.49
N ILE A 640 1.87 40.78 24.41
CA ILE A 640 0.81 39.82 24.04
C ILE A 640 0.95 38.56 24.88
N PRO A 641 -0.11 38.07 25.56
CA PRO A 641 -0.05 36.79 26.25
C PRO A 641 0.40 35.64 25.31
N GLU A 642 1.29 34.74 25.78
CA GLU A 642 1.86 33.66 24.99
C GLU A 642 0.80 32.86 24.23
N ALA A 643 -0.29 32.46 24.88
CA ALA A 643 -1.38 31.72 24.24
C ALA A 643 -2.06 32.51 23.10
N VAL A 644 -2.12 33.83 23.20
CA VAL A 644 -2.67 34.70 22.14
C VAL A 644 -1.66 34.86 21.02
N ALA A 645 -0.37 34.97 21.33
CA ALA A 645 0.71 35.03 20.35
C ALA A 645 0.80 33.74 19.55
N ASP A 646 0.68 32.57 20.18
CA ASP A 646 0.63 31.26 19.52
C ASP A 646 -0.56 31.16 18.56
N LEU A 647 -1.74 31.65 19.00
CA LEU A 647 -2.92 31.65 18.12
C LEU A 647 -2.76 32.61 16.92
N ILE A 648 -2.14 33.77 17.13
CA ILE A 648 -1.80 34.70 16.06
C ILE A 648 -0.87 34.06 15.05
N SER A 649 0.19 33.40 15.51
CA SER A 649 1.14 32.68 14.65
C SER A 649 0.45 31.56 13.83
N GLU A 650 -0.45 30.82 14.44
CA GLU A 650 -1.14 29.70 13.75
C GLU A 650 -2.12 30.19 12.67
N ILE A 651 -2.88 31.27 12.97
CA ILE A 651 -4.00 31.67 12.11
C ILE A 651 -3.58 32.66 11.03
N PHE A 652 -2.61 33.52 11.34
CA PHE A 652 -2.25 34.66 10.51
C PHE A 652 -0.85 34.60 9.92
N SER A 653 -0.04 33.54 10.20
CA SER A 653 1.20 33.28 9.45
C SER A 653 0.87 32.74 8.08
N GLU A 654 1.61 33.20 7.05
CA GLU A 654 1.58 32.55 5.74
C GLU A 654 2.03 31.09 5.92
N PRO A 655 1.38 30.12 5.27
CA PRO A 655 1.91 28.77 5.26
C PRO A 655 3.32 28.81 4.70
N GLU A 656 4.29 28.36 5.48
CA GLU A 656 5.66 28.16 4.99
C GLU A 656 5.53 27.36 3.69
N ALA A 657 6.08 27.89 2.60
CA ALA A 657 6.15 27.18 1.34
C ALA A 657 6.86 25.86 1.66
N GLU A 658 6.11 24.76 1.66
CA GLU A 658 6.69 23.42 1.85
C GLU A 658 7.87 23.33 0.89
N ASP A 659 9.03 22.99 1.42
CA ASP A 659 10.29 22.76 0.75
C ASP A 659 10.11 21.66 -0.32
N MET A 660 9.51 22.05 -1.44
CA MET A 660 9.36 21.24 -2.66
C MET A 660 10.64 21.34 -3.50
N THR A 661 11.79 21.39 -2.83
CA THR A 661 13.10 21.32 -3.49
C THR A 661 13.88 20.12 -2.98
N GLU A 662 13.52 18.95 -3.45
CA GLU A 662 14.49 17.91 -3.72
C GLU A 662 14.08 17.18 -4.99
N ASP A 663 14.91 17.37 -5.98
CA ASP A 663 15.04 16.63 -7.23
C ASP A 663 14.61 17.36 -8.51
N ASN A 664 15.44 18.33 -8.94
CA ASN A 664 15.73 18.49 -10.36
C ASN A 664 17.08 19.17 -10.54
N GLY A 665 17.87 18.56 -11.39
CA GLY A 665 19.28 18.81 -11.68
C GLY A 665 19.65 20.26 -11.98
N GLU A 666 20.93 20.50 -11.80
CA GLU A 666 21.71 21.67 -12.12
C GLU A 666 21.19 22.41 -13.37
N GLU A 667 20.63 23.60 -13.16
CA GLU A 667 20.57 24.64 -14.17
C GLU A 667 21.22 25.92 -13.63
N GLU A 668 22.06 26.49 -14.48
CA GLU A 668 22.99 27.59 -14.29
C GLU A 668 22.32 28.81 -13.61
N ALA A 669 23.04 29.34 -12.62
CA ALA A 669 22.80 30.65 -12.01
C ALA A 669 22.84 31.77 -13.04
N GLY A 670 21.67 32.27 -13.41
CA GLY A 670 21.52 33.58 -14.04
C GLY A 670 21.33 34.63 -12.94
N ASP A 671 22.19 35.63 -12.95
CA ASP A 671 22.08 36.84 -12.14
C ASP A 671 20.64 37.45 -12.30
N ASN A 672 19.80 37.27 -11.33
CA ASN A 672 18.61 38.11 -11.15
C ASN A 672 18.88 39.07 -9.98
N GLU A 673 18.88 40.36 -10.31
CA GLU A 673 18.86 41.44 -9.34
C GLU A 673 17.82 41.17 -8.26
N THR A 674 18.28 41.06 -7.00
CA THR A 674 17.43 41.00 -5.82
C THR A 674 16.68 42.32 -5.72
N ALA A 675 15.41 42.33 -6.14
CA ALA A 675 14.48 43.39 -5.72
C ALA A 675 14.40 43.32 -4.20
N GLU A 676 14.78 44.38 -3.50
CA GLU A 676 14.57 44.53 -2.06
C GLU A 676 13.07 44.36 -1.79
N LEU A 677 12.73 43.44 -0.95
CA LEU A 677 11.34 43.28 -0.45
C LEU A 677 10.96 44.58 0.27
N PRO A 678 9.75 45.13 0.05
CA PRO A 678 9.30 46.34 0.76
C PRO A 678 9.33 46.11 2.25
N SER A 679 9.69 47.15 3.01
CA SER A 679 9.68 47.11 4.48
C SER A 679 8.24 46.94 5.00
N ASP A 680 8.09 46.41 6.23
CA ASP A 680 6.76 46.25 6.88
C ASP A 680 6.00 47.56 6.93
N GLU A 681 6.72 48.70 7.11
CA GLU A 681 6.17 50.05 7.15
C GLU A 681 5.66 50.49 5.75
N GLU A 682 6.38 50.14 4.67
CA GLU A 682 5.95 50.37 3.29
C GLU A 682 4.74 49.51 2.92
N CYS A 683 4.70 48.25 3.36
CA CYS A 683 3.54 47.36 3.19
C CYS A 683 2.29 47.91 3.88
N LEU A 684 2.43 48.47 5.10
CA LEU A 684 1.32 49.07 5.84
C LEU A 684 0.76 50.28 5.11
N VAL A 685 1.62 51.24 4.69
CA VAL A 685 1.21 52.43 3.92
C VAL A 685 0.50 52.05 2.61
N GLN A 686 1.01 51.07 1.87
CA GLN A 686 0.37 50.61 0.64
C GLN A 686 -1.01 49.96 0.89
N ALA A 687 -1.14 49.24 1.99
CA ALA A 687 -2.43 48.61 2.37
C ALA A 687 -3.46 49.67 2.78
N GLU A 688 -3.04 50.71 3.55
CA GLU A 688 -3.89 51.85 3.91
C GLU A 688 -4.36 52.60 2.66
N GLU A 689 -3.43 52.96 1.76
CA GLU A 689 -3.78 53.64 0.51
C GLU A 689 -4.75 52.80 -0.34
N LYS A 690 -4.60 51.50 -0.36
CA LYS A 690 -5.50 50.58 -1.08
C LYS A 690 -6.92 50.63 -0.52
N VAL A 691 -7.09 50.59 0.80
CA VAL A 691 -8.39 50.66 1.48
C VAL A 691 -9.05 52.00 1.21
N ASP A 692 -8.30 53.10 1.33
CA ASP A 692 -8.82 54.45 1.09
C ASP A 692 -9.22 54.67 -0.37
N ASN A 693 -8.43 54.20 -1.31
CA ASN A 693 -8.75 54.23 -2.75
C ASN A 693 -10.04 53.47 -3.06
N LEU A 694 -10.26 52.29 -2.49
CA LEU A 694 -11.49 51.53 -2.68
C LEU A 694 -12.71 52.24 -2.09
N LYS A 695 -12.56 52.86 -0.91
CA LYS A 695 -13.64 53.65 -0.29
C LYS A 695 -13.98 54.88 -1.09
N VAL A 696 -12.99 55.60 -1.60
CA VAL A 696 -13.17 56.74 -2.50
C VAL A 696 -13.88 56.31 -3.79
N GLU A 697 -13.50 55.22 -4.37
CA GLU A 697 -14.11 54.64 -5.55
C GLU A 697 -15.57 54.26 -5.31
N LEU A 698 -15.87 53.62 -4.19
CA LEU A 698 -17.25 53.29 -3.79
C LEU A 698 -18.10 54.57 -3.67
N SER A 699 -17.60 55.61 -2.98
CA SER A 699 -18.27 56.87 -2.83
C SER A 699 -18.52 57.53 -4.17
N ARG A 700 -17.56 57.52 -5.08
CA ARG A 700 -17.68 58.06 -6.44
C ARG A 700 -18.78 57.32 -7.24
N VAL A 701 -18.81 55.99 -7.21
CA VAL A 701 -19.80 55.18 -7.94
C VAL A 701 -21.22 55.42 -7.36
N GLN A 702 -21.32 55.49 -6.01
CA GLN A 702 -22.59 55.81 -5.33
C GLN A 702 -23.09 57.19 -5.72
N GLN A 703 -22.20 58.21 -5.76
CA GLN A 703 -22.56 59.54 -6.19
C GLN A 703 -23.03 59.62 -7.64
N GLN A 704 -22.33 58.89 -8.55
CA GLN A 704 -22.72 58.76 -9.94
C GLN A 704 -24.10 58.12 -10.11
N LEU A 705 -24.41 57.10 -9.27
CA LEU A 705 -25.73 56.48 -9.25
C LEU A 705 -26.81 57.45 -8.79
N ALA A 706 -26.55 58.26 -7.75
CA ALA A 706 -27.45 59.25 -7.22
C ALA A 706 -27.71 60.43 -8.17
N ASP A 707 -26.73 60.81 -8.98
CA ASP A 707 -26.85 61.88 -9.98
C ASP A 707 -27.77 61.47 -11.14
N PHE A 708 -27.87 60.19 -11.49
CA PHE A 708 -28.84 59.67 -12.49
C PHE A 708 -30.28 59.95 -12.10
N ASP A 709 -30.64 59.87 -10.83
CA ASP A 709 -31.99 60.14 -10.37
C ASP A 709 -32.34 61.64 -10.50
N LYS A 710 -31.36 62.52 -10.31
CA LYS A 710 -31.51 63.95 -10.51
C LYS A 710 -31.73 64.30 -12.00
N ASP A 711 -30.99 63.70 -12.90
CA ASP A 711 -31.12 63.94 -14.34
C ASP A 711 -32.52 63.62 -14.86
N VAL A 712 -33.14 62.53 -14.36
CA VAL A 712 -34.50 62.15 -14.70
C VAL A 712 -35.51 63.18 -14.20
N GLU A 713 -35.31 63.72 -13.02
CA GLU A 713 -36.22 64.74 -12.43
C GLU A 713 -36.08 66.08 -13.15
N VAL A 714 -34.88 66.51 -13.47
CA VAL A 714 -34.60 67.70 -14.26
C VAL A 714 -35.26 67.60 -15.65
N LEU A 715 -35.15 66.47 -16.34
CA LEU A 715 -35.80 66.28 -17.61
C LEU A 715 -37.33 66.33 -17.52
N LYS A 716 -37.95 65.77 -16.48
CA LYS A 716 -39.37 65.85 -16.20
C LYS A 716 -39.86 67.32 -16.01
N GLN A 717 -39.05 68.05 -15.18
CA GLN A 717 -39.35 69.48 -14.90
C GLN A 717 -39.27 70.32 -16.23
N GLN A 718 -38.23 70.12 -17.00
CA GLN A 718 -38.07 70.81 -18.31
C GLN A 718 -39.21 70.48 -19.23
N GLN A 719 -39.61 69.19 -19.39
CA GLN A 719 -40.70 68.73 -20.17
C GLN A 719 -42.08 69.34 -19.74
N GLN A 720 -42.29 69.40 -18.46
CA GLN A 720 -43.52 70.00 -17.88
C GLN A 720 -43.50 71.48 -18.10
N ALA A 721 -42.45 72.22 -17.92
CA ALA A 721 -42.31 73.63 -18.18
C ALA A 721 -42.55 73.99 -19.63
N GLU A 722 -42.07 73.17 -20.56
CA GLU A 722 -42.37 73.37 -21.99
C GLU A 722 -43.86 73.18 -22.36
N ILE A 723 -44.50 72.19 -21.78
CA ILE A 723 -45.93 71.92 -21.98
C ILE A 723 -46.76 73.07 -21.38
N ASP A 724 -46.37 73.56 -20.18
CA ASP A 724 -47.06 74.64 -19.47
C ASP A 724 -46.86 75.94 -20.22
N ASN A 725 -45.71 76.27 -20.73
CA ASN A 725 -45.43 77.46 -21.54
C ASN A 725 -46.28 77.48 -22.81
N ILE A 726 -46.36 76.39 -23.56
CA ILE A 726 -47.15 76.24 -24.74
C ILE A 726 -48.65 76.32 -24.38
N SER A 727 -49.10 75.79 -23.28
CA SER A 727 -50.51 75.81 -22.87
C SER A 727 -50.91 77.15 -22.38
N ASN A 728 -50.04 77.95 -21.75
CA ASN A 728 -50.32 79.28 -21.19
C ASN A 728 -50.24 80.39 -22.32
N THR A 729 -49.48 80.18 -23.34
CA THR A 729 -49.29 81.17 -24.46
C THR A 729 -50.16 80.90 -25.65
N PHE A 730 -51.01 79.89 -25.63
CA PHE A 730 -51.86 79.46 -26.77
C PHE A 730 -53.27 80.11 -26.74
N ASP A 731 -53.54 80.88 -27.71
CA ASP A 731 -54.87 81.54 -27.94
C ASP A 731 -55.62 80.85 -29.05
N GLY A 732 -56.28 79.73 -28.71
CA GLY A 732 -57.00 78.90 -29.67
C GLY A 732 -57.90 77.81 -29.03
N THR A 733 -58.55 77.01 -29.84
CA THR A 733 -59.46 75.95 -29.36
C THR A 733 -58.70 74.81 -28.66
N LYS A 734 -59.34 74.14 -27.68
CA LYS A 734 -58.81 72.98 -26.97
C LYS A 734 -58.37 71.87 -27.97
N ARG A 735 -58.97 71.75 -29.10
CA ARG A 735 -58.64 70.73 -30.12
C ARG A 735 -57.33 71.07 -30.86
N GLU A 736 -57.12 72.34 -31.17
CA GLU A 736 -55.90 72.82 -31.84
C GLU A 736 -54.73 72.80 -30.90
N LEU A 737 -54.94 73.17 -29.60
CA LEU A 737 -53.91 72.98 -28.56
C LEU A 737 -53.49 71.52 -28.41
N SER A 738 -54.50 70.61 -28.38
CA SER A 738 -54.19 69.17 -28.32
C SER A 738 -53.39 68.68 -29.55
N THR A 739 -53.74 69.18 -30.74
CA THR A 739 -53.03 68.82 -32.00
C THR A 739 -51.56 69.33 -31.94
N ARG A 740 -51.28 70.47 -31.32
CA ARG A 740 -49.95 71.06 -31.20
C ARG A 740 -49.13 70.45 -30.09
N LEU A 741 -49.75 69.99 -29.01
CA LEU A 741 -49.11 69.35 -27.87
C LEU A 741 -48.79 67.83 -28.13
N ASN A 742 -49.62 67.13 -28.91
CA ASN A 742 -49.51 65.72 -29.21
C ASN A 742 -48.10 65.31 -29.72
N PRO A 743 -47.49 65.99 -30.73
CA PRO A 743 -46.14 65.64 -31.24
C PRO A 743 -45.09 65.92 -30.19
N ILE A 744 -45.24 67.00 -29.36
CA ILE A 744 -44.31 67.37 -28.33
C ILE A 744 -44.36 66.32 -27.19
N LYS A 745 -45.54 65.92 -26.77
CA LYS A 745 -45.73 64.85 -25.78
C LYS A 745 -45.23 63.54 -26.32
N ALA A 746 -45.37 63.24 -27.59
CA ALA A 746 -44.81 62.03 -28.20
C ALA A 746 -43.27 62.06 -28.25
N ALA A 747 -42.68 63.21 -28.59
CA ALA A 747 -41.23 63.41 -28.55
C ALA A 747 -40.64 63.27 -27.13
N HIS A 748 -41.32 63.91 -26.16
CA HIS A 748 -40.96 63.77 -24.75
C HIS A 748 -41.02 62.28 -24.23
N LYS A 749 -42.11 61.59 -24.62
CA LYS A 749 -42.28 60.18 -24.33
C LYS A 749 -41.19 59.31 -24.97
N LYS A 750 -40.76 59.64 -26.18
CA LYS A 750 -39.68 58.97 -26.85
C LYS A 750 -38.32 59.22 -26.16
N ALA A 751 -37.98 60.49 -25.87
CA ALA A 751 -36.78 60.91 -25.21
C ALA A 751 -36.68 60.28 -23.80
N MET A 752 -37.78 60.23 -23.05
CA MET A 752 -37.82 59.57 -21.74
C MET A 752 -37.64 58.08 -21.86
N LYS A 753 -38.14 57.44 -22.88
CA LYS A 753 -37.98 56.01 -23.14
C LYS A 753 -36.51 55.70 -23.48
N GLU A 754 -35.86 56.48 -24.34
CA GLU A 754 -34.46 56.35 -24.71
C GLU A 754 -33.54 56.56 -23.50
N LEU A 755 -33.80 57.61 -22.69
CA LEU A 755 -33.05 57.86 -21.47
C LEU A 755 -33.14 56.69 -20.50
N LYS A 756 -34.36 56.14 -20.25
CA LYS A 756 -34.59 55.01 -19.36
C LYS A 756 -33.89 53.73 -19.81
N VAL A 757 -33.80 53.50 -21.11
CA VAL A 757 -33.08 52.32 -21.66
C VAL A 757 -31.58 52.46 -21.42
N THR A 758 -31.02 53.62 -21.78
CA THR A 758 -29.59 53.88 -21.58
C THR A 758 -29.19 53.88 -20.11
N GLN A 759 -30.05 54.42 -19.24
CA GLN A 759 -29.84 54.43 -17.78
C GLN A 759 -29.92 53.02 -17.16
N LYS A 760 -30.81 52.16 -17.65
CA LYS A 760 -30.98 50.82 -17.08
C LYS A 760 -29.70 49.98 -17.17
N GLU A 761 -28.97 50.08 -18.28
CA GLU A 761 -27.68 49.40 -18.41
C GLU A 761 -26.63 49.99 -17.52
N LYS A 762 -26.49 51.32 -17.43
CA LYS A 762 -25.54 51.99 -16.57
C LYS A 762 -25.81 51.75 -15.08
N ILE A 763 -27.09 51.81 -14.64
CA ILE A 763 -27.51 51.49 -13.30
C ILE A 763 -27.14 50.01 -12.94
N LYS A 764 -27.34 49.11 -13.87
CA LYS A 764 -26.94 47.69 -13.69
C LYS A 764 -25.43 47.54 -13.51
N GLN A 765 -24.61 48.29 -14.30
CA GLN A 765 -23.16 48.32 -14.19
C GLN A 765 -22.73 48.93 -12.83
N TYR A 766 -23.27 50.07 -12.41
CA TYR A 766 -22.91 50.69 -11.13
C TYR A 766 -23.35 49.84 -9.94
N ASN A 767 -24.51 49.21 -9.97
CA ASN A 767 -24.93 48.29 -8.92
C ASN A 767 -24.05 47.04 -8.83
N ALA A 768 -23.53 46.55 -9.97
CA ALA A 768 -22.58 45.44 -9.98
C ALA A 768 -21.21 45.87 -9.40
N GLU A 769 -20.77 47.08 -9.73
CA GLU A 769 -19.53 47.66 -9.21
C GLU A 769 -19.60 47.99 -7.72
N ILE A 770 -20.72 48.53 -7.25
CA ILE A 770 -20.96 48.70 -5.80
C ILE A 770 -20.85 47.38 -5.05
N LYS A 771 -21.54 46.32 -5.56
CA LYS A 771 -21.45 44.99 -4.92
C LYS A 771 -20.03 44.39 -4.97
N ARG A 772 -19.24 44.68 -6.00
CA ARG A 772 -17.83 44.29 -6.04
C ARG A 772 -17.04 44.98 -4.95
N LEU A 773 -17.14 46.30 -4.87
CA LEU A 773 -16.43 47.13 -3.90
C LEU A 773 -16.85 46.82 -2.46
N GLU A 774 -18.16 46.62 -2.21
CA GLU A 774 -18.71 46.20 -0.92
C GLU A 774 -18.16 44.83 -0.46
N LYS A 775 -17.67 43.99 -1.36
CA LYS A 775 -16.99 42.73 -1.05
C LYS A 775 -15.49 42.92 -0.93
N GLU A 776 -14.86 43.76 -1.73
CA GLU A 776 -13.42 44.00 -1.75
C GLU A 776 -12.93 44.84 -0.56
N ILE A 777 -13.70 45.84 -0.12
CA ILE A 777 -13.32 46.71 1.01
C ILE A 777 -13.11 45.92 2.29
N PRO A 778 -14.06 45.07 2.77
CA PRO A 778 -13.85 44.29 3.98
C PRO A 778 -12.63 43.33 3.89
N ASN A 779 -12.33 42.81 2.71
CA ASN A 779 -11.14 41.99 2.53
C ASN A 779 -9.86 42.84 2.63
N ALA A 780 -9.81 44.01 1.99
CA ALA A 780 -8.66 44.91 2.10
C ALA A 780 -8.47 45.46 3.54
N GLU A 781 -9.57 45.77 4.24
CA GLU A 781 -9.51 46.14 5.66
C GLU A 781 -9.01 45.02 6.56
N ARG A 782 -9.38 43.75 6.25
CA ARG A 782 -8.85 42.60 6.93
C ARG A 782 -7.36 42.41 6.66
N ASP A 783 -6.94 42.53 5.40
CA ASP A 783 -5.53 42.41 5.02
C ASP A 783 -4.69 43.49 5.74
N LEU A 784 -5.19 44.73 5.84
CA LEU A 784 -4.54 45.79 6.59
C LEU A 784 -4.39 45.46 8.10
N LYS A 785 -5.45 44.90 8.69
CA LYS A 785 -5.41 44.49 10.11
C LYS A 785 -4.41 43.36 10.35
N LEU A 786 -4.14 42.51 9.35
CA LEU A 786 -3.15 41.43 9.51
C LEU A 786 -1.70 41.93 9.57
N LEU A 787 -1.41 43.18 9.16
CA LEU A 787 -0.07 43.73 9.17
C LEU A 787 0.34 44.28 10.55
N THR A 788 -0.58 44.45 11.49
CA THR A 788 -0.27 45.01 12.83
C THR A 788 -0.74 44.08 13.93
N ASN A 789 0.00 44.00 15.04
CA ASN A 789 -0.40 43.23 16.22
C ASN A 789 -1.74 43.71 16.76
N ARG A 790 -1.97 45.03 16.77
CA ARG A 790 -3.25 45.65 17.18
C ARG A 790 -4.40 45.12 16.31
N GLY A 791 -4.26 45.15 15.00
CA GLY A 791 -5.28 44.69 14.09
C GLY A 791 -5.56 43.16 14.20
N LYS A 792 -4.52 42.35 14.44
CA LYS A 792 -4.67 40.90 14.69
C LYS A 792 -5.47 40.65 15.97
N LEU A 793 -5.18 41.40 17.07
CA LEU A 793 -5.93 41.32 18.31
C LEU A 793 -7.39 41.75 18.14
N GLU A 794 -7.66 42.82 17.35
CA GLU A 794 -9.03 43.23 17.03
C GLU A 794 -9.81 42.11 16.28
N LEU A 795 -9.15 41.42 15.37
CA LEU A 795 -9.77 40.30 14.65
C LEU A 795 -10.07 39.13 15.58
N ILE A 796 -9.18 38.83 16.52
CA ILE A 796 -9.41 37.77 17.52
C ILE A 796 -10.57 38.16 18.43
N LEU A 797 -10.61 39.38 18.91
CA LEU A 797 -11.66 39.85 19.82
C LEU A 797 -13.04 39.93 19.14
N ALA A 798 -13.07 40.16 17.84
CA ALA A 798 -14.32 40.19 17.06
C ALA A 798 -14.87 38.78 16.66
N ASP A 799 -14.10 37.71 16.91
CA ASP A 799 -14.48 36.34 16.56
C ASP A 799 -14.64 35.51 17.86
N ASP A 800 -15.89 35.31 18.27
CA ASP A 800 -16.24 34.53 19.46
C ASP A 800 -15.67 33.11 19.44
N ASP A 801 -15.51 32.49 18.23
CA ASP A 801 -14.93 31.18 18.08
C ASP A 801 -13.42 31.16 18.40
N LEU A 802 -12.69 32.23 18.10
CA LEU A 802 -11.27 32.34 18.40
C LEU A 802 -11.04 32.54 19.92
N ILE A 803 -11.87 33.37 20.57
CA ILE A 803 -11.84 33.50 22.02
C ILE A 803 -12.20 32.19 22.71
N ALA A 804 -13.22 31.49 22.23
CA ALA A 804 -13.57 30.16 22.73
C ALA A 804 -12.40 29.18 22.56
N THR A 805 -11.69 29.24 21.44
CA THR A 805 -10.50 28.41 21.18
C THR A 805 -9.37 28.68 22.18
N LEU A 806 -9.08 29.97 22.50
CA LEU A 806 -8.09 30.32 23.50
C LEU A 806 -8.44 29.75 24.88
N LYS A 807 -9.68 29.94 25.32
CA LYS A 807 -10.17 29.39 26.58
C LYS A 807 -10.08 27.88 26.63
N GLU A 808 -10.55 27.20 25.59
CA GLU A 808 -10.50 25.75 25.46
C GLU A 808 -9.06 25.21 25.49
N ARG A 809 -8.11 25.87 24.80
CA ARG A 809 -6.70 25.48 24.81
C ARG A 809 -6.09 25.60 26.20
N TRP A 810 -6.32 26.72 26.88
CA TRP A 810 -5.83 26.90 28.22
C TRP A 810 -6.42 25.86 29.18
N ILE A 811 -7.73 25.65 29.13
CA ILE A 811 -8.40 24.63 29.94
C ILE A 811 -7.83 23.25 29.63
N ALA A 812 -7.65 22.89 28.34
CA ALA A 812 -7.11 21.62 27.93
C ALA A 812 -5.67 21.43 28.46
N ALA A 813 -4.82 22.47 28.42
CA ALA A 813 -3.46 22.42 28.95
C ALA A 813 -3.45 22.20 30.48
N GLU A 814 -4.31 22.90 31.23
CA GLU A 814 -4.42 22.72 32.68
C GLU A 814 -5.03 21.36 33.07
N VAL A 815 -6.01 20.87 32.29
CA VAL A 815 -6.55 19.51 32.44
C VAL A 815 -5.45 18.48 32.21
N ALA A 816 -4.64 18.67 31.16
CA ALA A 816 -3.52 17.78 30.85
C ALA A 816 -2.50 17.72 31.97
N LYS A 817 -2.18 18.88 32.62
CA LYS A 817 -1.30 18.92 33.79
C LYS A 817 -1.88 18.14 34.98
N ARG A 818 -3.20 18.20 35.19
CA ARG A 818 -3.87 17.49 36.31
C ARG A 818 -4.07 16.02 36.04
N LEU A 819 -4.23 15.64 34.76
CA LEU A 819 -4.44 14.25 34.27
C LEU A 819 -3.26 13.72 33.49
N ASP A 820 -2.04 14.19 33.85
CA ASP A 820 -0.81 13.80 33.15
C ASP A 820 -0.56 12.30 33.13
N TYR A 821 0.00 11.83 32.03
CA TYR A 821 0.40 10.44 31.83
C TYR A 821 1.64 10.36 30.91
N PRO A 822 2.51 9.39 31.15
CA PRO A 822 3.67 9.21 30.27
C PRO A 822 3.28 8.68 28.91
N ILE A 823 4.00 9.11 27.86
CA ILE A 823 3.86 8.69 26.48
C ILE A 823 5.17 8.07 26.03
N PHE A 824 5.10 6.90 25.37
CA PHE A 824 6.29 6.28 24.80
C PHE A 824 6.70 7.00 23.51
N MET A 825 7.97 7.43 23.45
CA MET A 825 8.53 8.11 22.28
C MET A 825 9.77 7.36 21.79
N ALA A 826 9.84 7.06 20.49
CA ALA A 826 11.00 6.42 19.89
C ALA A 826 11.25 6.94 18.47
N VAL A 827 12.51 6.90 18.04
CA VAL A 827 12.91 7.22 16.66
C VAL A 827 13.77 6.07 16.13
N SER A 828 13.33 5.44 15.05
CA SER A 828 14.08 4.40 14.37
C SER A 828 15.33 4.98 13.69
N LYS A 829 16.47 4.38 13.94
CA LYS A 829 17.77 4.75 13.34
C LYS A 829 18.13 3.86 12.14
N ARG A 830 17.48 2.72 11.97
CA ARG A 830 17.74 1.73 10.92
C ARG A 830 16.44 1.35 10.24
N GLY A 831 16.30 1.82 8.99
CA GLY A 831 15.06 1.69 8.22
C GLY A 831 14.87 0.36 7.51
N GLY A 832 15.85 -0.53 7.56
CA GLY A 832 15.81 -1.79 6.81
C GLY A 832 16.00 -1.68 5.32
N LYS A 833 16.15 -0.47 4.79
CA LYS A 833 16.32 -0.22 3.35
C LYS A 833 17.39 0.85 3.10
N ASN A 834 18.09 0.71 1.97
CA ASN A 834 19.05 1.68 1.48
C ASN A 834 18.36 2.88 0.79
N ASN A 835 19.17 3.81 0.27
CA ASN A 835 18.66 4.99 -0.44
C ASN A 835 17.93 4.65 -1.76
N SER A 836 18.23 3.52 -2.38
CA SER A 836 17.55 3.03 -3.58
C SER A 836 16.24 2.28 -3.27
N GLY A 837 16.00 1.95 -1.98
CA GLY A 837 14.80 1.20 -1.55
C GLY A 837 15.00 -0.31 -1.50
N ASP A 838 16.23 -0.81 -1.71
CA ASP A 838 16.54 -2.23 -1.56
C ASP A 838 16.71 -2.58 -0.08
N TYR A 839 16.35 -3.81 0.29
CA TYR A 839 16.54 -4.27 1.66
C TYR A 839 18.03 -4.34 2.02
N GLU A 840 18.37 -3.79 3.17
CA GLU A 840 19.67 -3.97 3.83
C GLU A 840 19.57 -5.07 4.86
N TYR A 841 20.49 -6.04 4.79
CA TYR A 841 20.52 -7.17 5.72
C TYR A 841 21.65 -7.02 6.73
N MET A 842 21.46 -7.58 7.90
CA MET A 842 22.50 -7.63 8.94
C MET A 842 23.64 -8.54 8.52
N LEU A 843 24.88 -8.06 8.72
CA LEU A 843 26.10 -8.82 8.45
C LEU A 843 26.91 -8.96 9.74
N GLU A 844 27.42 -10.15 10.02
CA GLU A 844 28.38 -10.45 11.06
C GLU A 844 29.58 -11.16 10.41
N ASP A 845 30.77 -10.60 10.58
CA ASP A 845 32.00 -11.08 9.94
C ASP A 845 31.89 -11.27 8.39
N GLY A 846 31.05 -10.44 7.74
CA GLY A 846 30.80 -10.49 6.30
C GLY A 846 29.80 -11.56 5.85
N HIS A 847 29.17 -12.28 6.76
CA HIS A 847 28.11 -13.27 6.54
C HIS A 847 26.74 -12.71 6.90
N LEU A 848 25.71 -13.13 6.17
CA LEU A 848 24.33 -12.79 6.49
C LEU A 848 23.93 -13.40 7.83
N VAL A 849 23.36 -12.58 8.70
CA VAL A 849 22.75 -13.05 9.94
C VAL A 849 21.33 -13.54 9.64
N GLU A 850 21.00 -14.76 10.04
CA GLU A 850 19.69 -15.36 9.85
C GLU A 850 18.86 -15.30 11.14
N ASP A 851 17.54 -15.22 10.99
CA ASP A 851 16.59 -15.37 12.10
C ASP A 851 16.37 -16.85 12.46
N ALA A 852 15.59 -17.13 13.49
CA ALA A 852 15.27 -18.49 13.93
C ALA A 852 14.59 -19.37 12.86
N SER A 853 14.07 -18.76 11.77
CA SER A 853 13.47 -19.44 10.63
C SER A 853 14.44 -19.64 9.45
N GLY A 854 15.72 -19.23 9.61
CA GLY A 854 16.74 -19.33 8.56
C GLY A 854 16.62 -18.23 7.48
N GLN A 855 15.90 -17.15 7.75
CA GLN A 855 15.79 -16.03 6.81
C GLN A 855 16.78 -14.91 7.16
N PRO A 856 17.36 -14.22 6.15
CA PRO A 856 18.25 -13.10 6.40
C PRO A 856 17.56 -12.00 7.21
N LYS A 857 18.18 -11.57 8.32
CA LYS A 857 17.67 -10.48 9.15
C LYS A 857 17.84 -9.15 8.46
N VAL A 858 16.73 -8.44 8.30
CA VAL A 858 16.71 -7.06 7.81
C VAL A 858 17.37 -6.14 8.85
N ASN A 859 18.23 -5.21 8.40
CA ASN A 859 18.94 -4.25 9.27
C ASN A 859 17.98 -3.14 9.75
N GLN A 860 17.14 -3.44 10.72
CA GLN A 860 16.13 -2.57 11.30
C GLN A 860 16.17 -2.67 12.84
N ASP A 861 15.57 -1.71 13.55
CA ASP A 861 15.55 -1.59 15.01
C ASP A 861 14.13 -1.50 15.60
N LEU A 862 13.10 -1.81 14.80
CA LEU A 862 11.72 -1.75 15.25
C LEU A 862 11.27 -3.01 16.00
N VAL A 863 11.73 -4.18 15.56
CA VAL A 863 11.26 -5.49 16.05
C VAL A 863 12.41 -6.48 16.16
N ASN A 864 12.48 -7.22 17.26
CA ASN A 864 13.32 -8.40 17.34
C ASN A 864 12.53 -9.65 16.89
N TYR A 865 12.88 -10.21 15.73
CA TYR A 865 12.19 -11.37 15.15
C TYR A 865 12.41 -12.68 15.89
N ASP A 866 13.46 -12.76 16.73
CA ASP A 866 13.77 -13.97 17.51
C ASP A 866 12.86 -14.12 18.73
N LEU A 867 12.10 -13.06 19.09
CA LEU A 867 11.23 -13.05 20.27
C LEU A 867 9.78 -13.34 19.89
N THR A 868 9.17 -14.21 20.65
CA THR A 868 7.77 -14.63 20.52
C THR A 868 6.83 -13.81 21.42
N ALA A 869 5.53 -13.96 21.24
CA ALA A 869 4.54 -13.38 22.15
C ALA A 869 4.74 -13.80 23.63
N LYS A 870 5.22 -15.03 23.84
CA LYS A 870 5.52 -15.54 25.19
C LYS A 870 6.72 -14.82 25.82
N ASP A 871 7.75 -14.51 25.04
CA ASP A 871 8.91 -13.75 25.51
C ASP A 871 8.51 -12.32 25.85
N LEU A 872 7.68 -11.70 25.01
CA LEU A 872 7.14 -10.36 25.24
C LEU A 872 6.19 -10.28 26.44
N ALA A 873 5.48 -11.36 26.77
CA ALA A 873 4.66 -11.39 27.99
C ALA A 873 5.49 -11.16 29.28
N ASN A 874 6.81 -11.45 29.23
CA ASN A 874 7.76 -11.16 30.30
C ASN A 874 8.91 -10.24 29.79
N ALA A 875 8.56 -9.11 29.23
CA ALA A 875 9.51 -8.20 28.56
C ALA A 875 10.63 -7.69 29.48
N ALA A 876 10.39 -7.63 30.79
CA ALA A 876 11.42 -7.24 31.76
C ALA A 876 12.61 -8.20 31.82
N SER A 877 12.45 -9.45 31.39
CA SER A 877 13.52 -10.48 31.39
C SER A 877 14.34 -10.49 30.10
N ILE A 878 13.94 -9.73 29.07
CA ILE A 878 14.66 -9.65 27.80
C ILE A 878 15.97 -8.88 28.02
N PRO A 879 17.15 -9.39 27.61
CA PRO A 879 18.41 -8.64 27.69
C PRO A 879 18.36 -7.32 26.90
N ASP A 880 19.02 -6.28 27.39
CA ASP A 880 18.95 -4.94 26.77
C ASP A 880 19.52 -4.91 25.36
N GLU A 881 20.51 -5.74 25.03
CA GLU A 881 21.06 -5.89 23.69
C GLU A 881 20.09 -6.49 22.67
N GLN A 882 19.00 -7.13 23.13
CA GLN A 882 17.95 -7.72 22.31
C GLN A 882 16.71 -6.82 22.18
N VAL A 883 16.73 -5.66 22.84
CA VAL A 883 15.58 -4.76 22.90
C VAL A 883 15.58 -3.82 21.69
N CYS A 884 14.57 -3.96 20.84
CA CYS A 884 14.20 -3.00 19.81
C CYS A 884 13.06 -2.09 20.32
N VAL A 885 12.52 -1.25 19.43
CA VAL A 885 11.43 -0.32 19.78
C VAL A 885 10.20 -1.04 20.33
N THR A 886 9.82 -2.16 19.72
CA THR A 886 8.67 -2.97 20.18
C THR A 886 8.86 -3.48 21.61
N GLU A 887 9.99 -4.09 21.90
CA GLU A 887 10.28 -4.66 23.20
C GLU A 887 10.36 -3.58 24.30
N ALA A 888 10.95 -2.42 23.96
CA ALA A 888 10.96 -1.26 24.84
C ALA A 888 9.55 -0.73 25.14
N PHE A 889 8.69 -0.66 24.13
CA PHE A 889 7.30 -0.29 24.35
C PHE A 889 6.54 -1.30 25.21
N VAL A 890 6.76 -2.59 25.02
CA VAL A 890 6.08 -3.63 25.82
C VAL A 890 6.49 -3.52 27.28
N ARG A 891 7.76 -3.29 27.58
CA ARG A 891 8.24 -2.99 28.95
C ARG A 891 7.52 -1.78 29.53
N PHE A 892 7.45 -0.70 28.77
CA PHE A 892 6.72 0.52 29.16
C PHE A 892 5.25 0.23 29.42
N ALA A 893 4.59 -0.49 28.51
CA ALA A 893 3.16 -0.82 28.62
C ALA A 893 2.85 -1.67 29.87
N GLN A 894 3.73 -2.63 30.20
CA GLN A 894 3.63 -3.44 31.41
C GLN A 894 3.84 -2.59 32.67
N GLN A 895 4.81 -1.68 32.68
CA GLN A 895 5.05 -0.73 33.78
C GLN A 895 3.87 0.21 33.97
N GLN A 896 3.24 0.67 32.89
CA GLN A 896 2.06 1.54 32.92
C GLN A 896 0.75 0.78 33.19
N GLY A 897 0.77 -0.55 33.23
CA GLY A 897 -0.39 -1.38 33.50
C GLY A 897 -1.44 -1.35 32.39
N PHE A 898 -1.01 -1.25 31.12
CA PHE A 898 -1.94 -1.28 30.00
C PHE A 898 -2.63 -2.65 29.92
N ASP A 899 -3.97 -2.65 29.83
CA ASP A 899 -4.80 -3.86 29.91
C ASP A 899 -4.42 -4.92 28.86
N PHE A 900 -3.98 -4.49 27.69
CA PHE A 900 -3.59 -5.38 26.59
C PHE A 900 -2.16 -5.90 26.67
N TRP A 901 -1.37 -5.47 27.67
CA TRP A 901 -0.03 -5.96 27.98
C TRP A 901 0.17 -6.29 29.47
N ARG A 902 -0.89 -6.62 30.21
CA ARG A 902 -0.73 -7.09 31.58
C ARG A 902 0.09 -8.38 31.60
N ALA A 903 1.09 -8.43 32.48
CA ALA A 903 1.76 -9.69 32.81
C ALA A 903 0.74 -10.66 33.42
N GLU A 904 0.77 -11.92 32.98
CA GLU A 904 -0.09 -12.98 33.51
C GLU A 904 0.20 -13.25 34.96
#